data_e7ee68ab67cdcb077a29e03e8707d67a
#
_entry.id   e7ee68ab67cdcb077a29e03e8707d67a
#
_cell.length_a   1.000
_cell.length_b   1.000
_cell.length_c   1.000
_cell.angle_alpha   90.00
_cell.angle_beta   90.00
_cell.angle_gamma   90.00
#
_symmetry.space_group_name_H-M   'P 1'
#
loop_
_entity.id
_entity.type
_entity.pdbx_description
1 polymer ?
#
loop_
_entity_poly.entity_id
_entity_poly.type
_entity_poly.pdbx_seq_one_letter_code
_entity_poly.pdbx_strand_id
1 'polypeptide(L)'
;FPPDINAVFDHGKRAVSSFPIATGTYYKMDYSAGVDISNYKNIKVPTSYMAVNSRYNFEGGYENDTCAGMLHVANHHISPGKKQWTWGNGDFGRAWDRNLTDEDGPYIELMAGVYTENQPDFTWLQPYEEKSFVQYFLPYRELGVVKNASRDLLMNIEPEGEDSVRFKIFATSRQTVNVVLKGEDGKIYYSEEVTVTPEELLDETVNVKGEKLNKLILEITANGKELLYWHAEPEEVKPIPDAAEAALLPEEIKTTEQLYLTGLHLEQYRHATYNPVEYYEEALRRDPIDVRNNNALGLWYIRKGRFHKAEQYLLTAVKTLQKRNPNPYDGEPIYNLGLALKYQGRYSEAYDRFYKSCWNAAWQDAGYFACAQISILQNRLEDALDEIDRSLIRNWHNHKARALKTAILRRMDNTEEALQLIEDSLAIDKFNFGCRYEKYLITNVADELSVMKEMMRGEPHNYDEIALDYCAAGCWQEAASLWNIAIAEGIVTPMTYYYLGWCLHQGGLPGVKQAFADAVKACPDYCFPNRLEAILALQCAMEQNPNDARAPYYLGNLYYDKRQYDLAMEAWETSARLDDSFPTVWRNLALASFNKKNEEAKAIECMERAFCLDSTDARILMELDQLYKRVRRSHKERLAFLQQYPDLIKQRDDLILEEITLLNQTGEYEKAKTVLDAHNFHPWEGGEGKVPAQYQLARVELAKKALVAGENKEAISLLEECLEYPHHLGEGKLYGAQENDFYYFLGCAYEGMGQHDKATECWEQAIIGPTEPAAAMYYNDAKPDKIFYQGLALLKLGRMDEANGRFHKLTSYGEKHLFDKIKMDYFAVSLPDLLIWEDDLTIRNVIHCKYMMALGYWGLDQKEKSVRLLSEVERLDINHQGIQAFRSLIG
;
A
#
# COMPACT_ATOMS: atom_id res chain seq x y z
N PHE A 1 -21.68 9.25 -2.71
CA PHE A 1 -21.54 8.48 -3.96
C PHE A 1 -22.80 8.60 -4.80
N PRO A 2 -22.73 8.36 -6.12
CA PRO A 2 -23.89 8.30 -6.98
C PRO A 2 -24.89 7.22 -6.56
N PRO A 3 -26.20 7.38 -6.92
CA PRO A 3 -27.24 6.46 -6.47
C PRO A 3 -27.30 5.13 -7.21
N ASP A 4 -26.54 4.97 -8.30
CA ASP A 4 -26.58 3.78 -9.17
C ASP A 4 -25.59 2.67 -8.77
N ILE A 5 -24.96 2.77 -7.61
CA ILE A 5 -23.91 1.85 -7.15
C ILE A 5 -24.40 0.80 -6.16
N ASN A 6 -23.63 -0.28 -6.03
CA ASN A 6 -23.59 -1.11 -4.83
C ASN A 6 -22.35 -0.76 -4.02
N ALA A 7 -22.45 -0.80 -2.70
CA ALA A 7 -21.30 -0.68 -1.81
C ALA A 7 -20.60 -2.03 -1.72
N VAL A 8 -19.36 -2.10 -2.16
CA VAL A 8 -18.49 -3.27 -2.07
C VAL A 8 -17.54 -3.08 -0.91
N PHE A 9 -17.77 -3.82 0.16
CA PHE A 9 -16.92 -3.79 1.35
C PHE A 9 -15.73 -4.74 1.15
N ASP A 10 -14.60 -4.31 1.65
CA ASP A 10 -13.28 -4.89 1.52
C ASP A 10 -12.75 -5.07 0.06
N HIS A 11 -11.44 -5.21 -0.05
CA HIS A 11 -10.76 -5.32 -1.33
C HIS A 11 -10.98 -6.67 -2.03
N GLY A 12 -11.36 -7.71 -1.29
CA GLY A 12 -11.68 -9.02 -1.82
C GLY A 12 -13.08 -9.15 -2.39
N LYS A 13 -13.86 -8.05 -2.43
CA LYS A 13 -15.28 -8.07 -2.84
C LYS A 13 -16.10 -9.12 -2.08
N ARG A 14 -15.73 -9.37 -0.81
CA ARG A 14 -16.31 -10.44 0.01
C ARG A 14 -17.67 -10.10 0.58
N ALA A 15 -18.00 -8.81 0.59
CA ALA A 15 -19.28 -8.34 1.10
C ALA A 15 -19.78 -7.19 0.24
N VAL A 16 -21.01 -7.31 -0.26
CA VAL A 16 -21.65 -6.34 -1.14
C VAL A 16 -23.02 -5.99 -0.58
N SER A 17 -23.38 -4.72 -0.57
CA SER A 17 -24.66 -4.20 -0.14
C SER A 17 -25.22 -3.19 -1.13
N SER A 18 -26.49 -2.90 -1.00
CA SER A 18 -27.10 -1.73 -1.64
C SER A 18 -26.53 -0.44 -1.04
N PHE A 19 -26.63 0.64 -1.80
CA PHE A 19 -26.24 1.98 -1.38
C PHE A 19 -27.40 2.96 -1.69
N PRO A 20 -27.71 3.94 -0.87
CA PRO A 20 -27.03 4.29 0.40
C PRO A 20 -27.43 3.42 1.61
N ILE A 21 -28.51 2.64 1.51
CA ILE A 21 -28.99 1.83 2.63
C ILE A 21 -28.31 0.46 2.61
N ALA A 22 -27.41 0.25 3.57
CA ALA A 22 -26.77 -1.04 3.76
C ALA A 22 -27.69 -2.00 4.55
N THR A 23 -27.69 -3.29 4.13
CA THR A 23 -28.45 -4.36 4.77
C THR A 23 -27.58 -5.60 4.90
N GLY A 24 -27.13 -5.94 6.12
CA GLY A 24 -26.25 -7.07 6.35
C GLY A 24 -25.25 -6.80 7.47
N THR A 25 -24.28 -7.67 7.62
CA THR A 25 -23.20 -7.50 8.62
C THR A 25 -21.86 -7.29 7.90
N TYR A 26 -21.23 -6.14 8.16
CA TYR A 26 -19.95 -5.75 7.55
C TYR A 26 -19.04 -5.21 8.64
N TYR A 27 -17.75 -5.59 8.62
CA TYR A 27 -16.80 -5.18 9.65
C TYR A 27 -17.31 -5.42 11.09
N LYS A 28 -18.02 -6.54 11.30
CA LYS A 28 -18.66 -6.92 12.58
C LYS A 28 -19.80 -5.98 13.02
N MET A 29 -20.23 -5.06 12.16
CA MET A 29 -21.40 -4.20 12.41
C MET A 29 -22.64 -4.79 11.73
N ASP A 30 -23.74 -4.86 12.48
CA ASP A 30 -25.04 -5.30 11.97
C ASP A 30 -25.82 -4.11 11.40
N TYR A 31 -25.97 -4.09 10.09
CA TYR A 31 -26.78 -3.12 9.34
C TYR A 31 -28.10 -3.74 8.82
N SER A 32 -28.48 -4.94 9.28
CA SER A 32 -29.63 -5.70 8.75
C SER A 32 -30.98 -4.97 8.85
N ALA A 33 -31.10 -4.02 9.79
CA ALA A 33 -32.26 -3.16 9.94
C ALA A 33 -32.42 -2.09 8.84
N GLY A 34 -31.41 -1.96 7.96
CA GLY A 34 -31.30 -0.89 6.96
C GLY A 34 -30.70 0.39 7.55
N VAL A 35 -29.45 0.67 7.20
CA VAL A 35 -28.72 1.83 7.72
C VAL A 35 -28.12 2.61 6.56
N ASP A 36 -28.33 3.92 6.56
CA ASP A 36 -27.77 4.84 5.58
C ASP A 36 -26.26 5.03 5.84
N ILE A 37 -25.42 4.34 5.07
CA ILE A 37 -23.96 4.42 5.14
C ILE A 37 -23.37 5.62 4.37
N SER A 38 -24.16 6.40 3.67
CA SER A 38 -23.73 7.68 3.12
C SER A 38 -23.56 8.74 4.21
N ASN A 39 -24.15 8.52 5.39
CA ASN A 39 -23.99 9.40 6.54
C ASN A 39 -22.88 8.87 7.45
N TYR A 40 -21.78 9.61 7.56
CA TYR A 40 -20.64 9.29 8.40
C TYR A 40 -21.02 8.91 9.86
N LYS A 41 -22.02 9.58 10.45
CA LYS A 41 -22.47 9.31 11.83
C LYS A 41 -22.95 7.88 12.05
N ASN A 42 -23.33 7.18 10.99
CA ASN A 42 -23.80 5.80 11.04
C ASN A 42 -22.65 4.78 10.93
N ILE A 43 -21.44 5.20 10.60
CA ILE A 43 -20.27 4.34 10.45
C ILE A 43 -19.45 4.43 11.73
N LYS A 44 -19.51 3.43 12.61
CA LYS A 44 -18.92 3.46 13.94
C LYS A 44 -17.51 2.86 14.03
N VAL A 45 -17.13 2.04 13.06
CA VAL A 45 -15.85 1.30 13.04
C VAL A 45 -15.07 1.61 11.78
N PRO A 46 -13.76 1.35 11.76
CA PRO A 46 -12.96 1.47 10.53
C PRO A 46 -13.65 0.74 9.37
N THR A 47 -13.98 1.49 8.33
CA THR A 47 -14.80 0.96 7.22
C THR A 47 -14.35 1.54 5.90
N SER A 48 -14.12 0.65 4.94
CA SER A 48 -13.98 1.03 3.55
C SER A 48 -15.09 0.41 2.72
N TYR A 49 -15.61 1.16 1.76
CA TYR A 49 -16.44 0.59 0.71
C TYR A 49 -16.16 1.28 -0.63
N MET A 50 -16.38 0.53 -1.71
CA MET A 50 -16.11 0.94 -3.07
C MET A 50 -17.41 0.97 -3.86
N ALA A 51 -17.53 1.93 -4.76
CA ALA A 51 -18.56 1.96 -5.78
C ALA A 51 -18.08 1.24 -7.04
N VAL A 52 -18.88 0.37 -7.60
CA VAL A 52 -18.54 -0.37 -8.83
C VAL A 52 -19.56 -0.09 -9.90
N ASN A 53 -19.10 0.10 -11.15
CA ASN A 53 -19.94 0.27 -12.34
C ASN A 53 -20.89 1.49 -12.29
N SER A 54 -20.48 2.60 -11.68
CA SER A 54 -21.26 3.83 -11.73
C SER A 54 -21.22 4.48 -13.11
N ARG A 55 -22.36 4.97 -13.59
CA ARG A 55 -22.49 5.77 -14.82
C ARG A 55 -22.31 7.26 -14.57
N TYR A 56 -22.21 7.68 -13.33
CA TYR A 56 -22.07 9.07 -12.94
C TYR A 56 -20.62 9.50 -12.87
N ASN A 57 -20.39 10.77 -13.14
CA ASN A 57 -19.08 11.38 -13.23
C ASN A 57 -18.57 12.00 -11.93
N PHE A 58 -19.19 11.72 -10.78
CA PHE A 58 -18.86 12.41 -9.54
C PHE A 58 -18.81 11.51 -8.31
N GLU A 59 -18.11 11.98 -7.30
CA GLU A 59 -18.22 11.58 -5.90
C GLU A 59 -17.85 12.78 -5.02
N GLY A 60 -18.25 12.76 -3.75
CA GLY A 60 -17.93 13.87 -2.86
C GLY A 60 -18.50 13.73 -1.45
N GLY A 61 -18.16 14.70 -0.60
CA GLY A 61 -18.66 14.88 0.75
C GLY A 61 -19.35 16.22 0.93
N TYR A 62 -20.36 16.24 1.79
CA TYR A 62 -21.06 17.44 2.20
C TYR A 62 -21.14 17.51 3.72
N GLU A 63 -20.72 18.62 4.29
CA GLU A 63 -20.79 18.92 5.71
C GLU A 63 -22.06 19.71 6.01
N ASN A 64 -22.94 19.10 6.81
CA ASN A 64 -24.23 19.73 7.13
C ASN A 64 -24.08 20.95 8.06
N ASP A 65 -23.07 20.98 8.91
CA ASP A 65 -22.84 22.04 9.90
C ASP A 65 -22.32 23.30 9.23
N THR A 66 -21.44 23.18 8.24
CA THR A 66 -20.87 24.29 7.45
C THR A 66 -21.71 24.62 6.22
N CYS A 67 -22.65 23.77 5.87
CA CYS A 67 -23.43 23.82 4.62
C CYS A 67 -22.54 23.88 3.37
N ALA A 68 -21.38 23.22 3.39
CA ALA A 68 -20.40 23.23 2.32
C ALA A 68 -19.94 21.79 1.97
N GLY A 69 -19.35 21.63 0.81
CA GLY A 69 -18.85 20.34 0.37
C GLY A 69 -17.73 20.46 -0.66
N MET A 70 -17.08 19.33 -0.86
CA MET A 70 -16.11 19.12 -1.93
C MET A 70 -16.59 18.00 -2.84
N LEU A 71 -16.56 18.23 -4.15
CA LEU A 71 -16.92 17.25 -5.15
C LEU A 71 -15.72 16.98 -6.08
N HIS A 72 -15.49 15.72 -6.38
CA HIS A 72 -14.64 15.28 -7.48
C HIS A 72 -15.52 15.00 -8.68
N VAL A 73 -15.14 15.51 -9.86
CA VAL A 73 -15.82 15.25 -11.13
C VAL A 73 -14.81 14.81 -12.18
N ALA A 74 -15.08 13.67 -12.81
CA ALA A 74 -14.28 13.14 -13.91
C ALA A 74 -15.12 12.21 -14.79
N ASN A 75 -14.71 12.03 -16.05
CA ASN A 75 -15.35 11.07 -16.93
C ASN A 75 -15.23 9.65 -16.34
N HIS A 76 -16.34 9.01 -16.00
CA HIS A 76 -16.37 7.68 -15.39
C HIS A 76 -15.79 6.56 -16.26
N HIS A 77 -15.63 6.75 -17.58
CA HIS A 77 -14.93 5.81 -18.46
C HIS A 77 -13.40 5.88 -18.29
N ILE A 78 -12.88 6.99 -17.78
CA ILE A 78 -11.46 7.22 -17.55
C ILE A 78 -11.13 7.09 -16.06
N SER A 79 -12.00 7.63 -15.20
CA SER A 79 -11.87 7.58 -13.75
C SER A 79 -13.09 6.87 -13.15
N PRO A 80 -13.19 5.54 -13.29
CA PRO A 80 -14.34 4.77 -12.81
C PRO A 80 -14.28 4.53 -11.30
N GLY A 81 -13.09 4.48 -10.71
CA GLY A 81 -12.89 4.13 -9.32
C GLY A 81 -13.40 5.18 -8.36
N LYS A 82 -14.24 4.77 -7.42
CA LYS A 82 -14.76 5.59 -6.33
C LYS A 82 -14.70 4.76 -5.05
N LYS A 83 -13.99 5.25 -4.05
CA LYS A 83 -13.82 4.54 -2.79
C LYS A 83 -13.89 5.53 -1.63
N GLN A 84 -14.52 5.08 -0.55
CA GLN A 84 -14.53 5.77 0.72
C GLN A 84 -13.79 4.94 1.77
N TRP A 85 -12.99 5.61 2.58
CA TRP A 85 -12.41 5.09 3.81
C TRP A 85 -12.68 6.05 4.96
N THR A 86 -12.93 5.51 6.14
CA THR A 86 -12.95 6.26 7.39
C THR A 86 -12.54 5.37 8.56
N TRP A 87 -11.92 5.95 9.57
CA TRP A 87 -11.68 5.28 10.86
C TRP A 87 -12.95 5.06 11.68
N GLY A 88 -14.08 5.64 11.25
CA GLY A 88 -15.37 5.53 11.89
C GLY A 88 -15.65 6.62 12.93
N ASN A 89 -16.93 6.75 13.30
CA ASN A 89 -17.41 7.77 14.24
C ASN A 89 -17.51 7.26 15.69
N GLY A 90 -16.88 6.15 16.03
CA GLY A 90 -16.69 5.67 17.41
C GLY A 90 -15.47 6.27 18.08
N ASP A 91 -15.21 5.93 19.33
CA ASP A 91 -14.08 6.45 20.10
C ASP A 91 -12.73 6.11 19.44
N PHE A 92 -12.62 4.94 18.82
CA PHE A 92 -11.45 4.54 18.05
C PHE A 92 -11.18 5.50 16.89
N GLY A 93 -12.19 5.81 16.07
CA GLY A 93 -12.08 6.74 14.95
C GLY A 93 -11.77 8.16 15.41
N ARG A 94 -12.40 8.61 16.48
CA ARG A 94 -12.14 9.94 17.05
C ARG A 94 -10.72 10.10 17.59
N ALA A 95 -10.07 9.03 18.03
CA ALA A 95 -8.66 9.08 18.40
C ALA A 95 -7.77 9.32 17.16
N TRP A 96 -8.10 8.71 16.02
CA TRP A 96 -7.44 8.97 14.75
C TRP A 96 -7.72 10.39 14.23
N ASP A 97 -8.99 10.87 14.32
CA ASP A 97 -9.35 12.23 13.91
C ASP A 97 -8.49 13.28 14.62
N ARG A 98 -8.29 13.15 15.94
CA ARG A 98 -7.42 14.06 16.71
C ARG A 98 -5.98 14.15 16.21
N ASN A 99 -5.48 13.11 15.55
CA ASN A 99 -4.11 13.09 15.02
C ASN A 99 -4.03 13.47 13.54
N LEU A 100 -5.13 13.31 12.79
CA LEU A 100 -5.14 13.52 11.34
C LEU A 100 -5.72 14.87 10.92
N THR A 101 -6.67 15.41 11.71
CA THR A 101 -7.41 16.63 11.34
C THR A 101 -7.31 17.74 12.38
N ASP A 102 -6.51 17.56 13.43
CA ASP A 102 -6.46 18.46 14.57
C ASP A 102 -7.87 18.70 15.16
N GLU A 103 -8.46 19.87 14.98
CA GLU A 103 -9.81 20.22 15.43
C GLU A 103 -10.82 20.38 14.28
N ASP A 104 -10.42 20.07 13.04
CA ASP A 104 -11.24 20.34 11.85
C ASP A 104 -12.35 19.30 11.59
N GLY A 105 -12.52 18.33 12.48
CA GLY A 105 -13.62 17.36 12.43
C GLY A 105 -13.22 15.97 11.93
N PRO A 106 -14.19 15.16 11.52
CA PRO A 106 -13.93 13.75 11.19
C PRO A 106 -13.13 13.57 9.92
N TYR A 107 -12.25 12.58 9.92
CA TYR A 107 -11.43 12.22 8.78
C TYR A 107 -12.14 11.22 7.86
N ILE A 108 -12.31 11.60 6.60
CA ILE A 108 -12.87 10.75 5.55
C ILE A 108 -11.98 10.86 4.32
N GLU A 109 -11.58 9.74 3.76
CA GLU A 109 -10.90 9.66 2.48
C GLU A 109 -11.89 9.33 1.37
N LEU A 110 -11.94 10.21 0.34
CA LEU A 110 -12.62 9.91 -0.91
C LEU A 110 -11.55 9.71 -1.99
N MET A 111 -11.51 8.55 -2.59
CA MET A 111 -10.46 8.14 -3.51
C MET A 111 -11.03 7.87 -4.89
N ALA A 112 -10.57 8.61 -5.89
CA ALA A 112 -10.94 8.48 -7.29
C ALA A 112 -9.87 7.72 -8.06
N GLY A 113 -10.18 6.54 -8.55
CA GLY A 113 -9.27 5.73 -9.36
C GLY A 113 -9.30 6.14 -10.83
N VAL A 114 -8.11 6.35 -11.43
CA VAL A 114 -7.93 6.66 -12.86
C VAL A 114 -7.40 5.44 -13.59
N TYR A 115 -8.08 5.03 -14.65
CA TYR A 115 -7.83 3.79 -15.40
C TYR A 115 -7.81 2.53 -14.51
N THR A 116 -8.44 2.61 -13.35
CA THR A 116 -8.65 1.49 -12.45
C THR A 116 -9.95 1.71 -11.68
N GLU A 117 -10.66 0.66 -11.33
CA GLU A 117 -11.86 0.80 -10.53
C GLU A 117 -11.53 1.01 -9.07
N ASN A 118 -10.67 0.20 -8.49
CA ASN A 118 -10.24 0.34 -7.08
C ASN A 118 -9.04 -0.55 -6.79
N GLN A 119 -8.38 -0.30 -5.66
CA GLN A 119 -7.38 -1.22 -5.13
C GLN A 119 -7.99 -2.63 -4.99
N PRO A 120 -7.26 -3.70 -5.32
CA PRO A 120 -5.85 -3.73 -5.75
C PRO A 120 -5.66 -3.69 -7.28
N ASP A 121 -6.67 -3.29 -8.04
CA ASP A 121 -6.58 -3.23 -9.50
C ASP A 121 -5.53 -2.22 -9.96
N PHE A 122 -4.83 -2.57 -11.02
CA PHE A 122 -3.80 -1.74 -11.65
C PHE A 122 -4.05 -1.64 -13.15
N THR A 123 -3.65 -0.50 -13.71
CA THR A 123 -3.52 -0.36 -15.15
C THR A 123 -2.04 -0.31 -15.52
N TRP A 124 -1.70 -0.99 -16.60
CA TRP A 124 -0.33 -1.05 -17.09
C TRP A 124 -0.14 -0.10 -18.26
N LEU A 125 1.02 0.57 -18.27
CA LEU A 125 1.50 1.30 -19.43
C LEU A 125 2.46 0.40 -20.20
N GLN A 126 2.27 0.34 -21.53
CA GLN A 126 3.24 -0.28 -22.42
C GLN A 126 4.49 0.60 -22.53
N PRO A 127 5.63 0.08 -23.00
CA PRO A 127 6.80 0.91 -23.22
C PRO A 127 6.47 2.17 -24.04
N TYR A 128 6.79 3.33 -23.48
CA TYR A 128 6.55 4.68 -24.06
C TYR A 128 5.07 5.04 -24.30
N GLU A 129 4.12 4.26 -23.80
CA GLU A 129 2.71 4.62 -23.78
C GLU A 129 2.46 5.77 -22.81
N GLU A 130 1.61 6.70 -23.25
CA GLU A 130 1.10 7.81 -22.43
C GLU A 130 -0.40 7.69 -22.28
N LYS A 131 -0.91 7.98 -21.08
CA LYS A 131 -2.33 8.13 -20.81
C LYS A 131 -2.58 9.49 -20.17
N SER A 132 -3.43 10.28 -20.80
CA SER A 132 -3.82 11.60 -20.33
C SER A 132 -5.23 11.59 -19.78
N PHE A 133 -5.46 12.32 -18.70
CA PHE A 133 -6.77 12.45 -18.07
C PHE A 133 -6.95 13.82 -17.42
N VAL A 134 -8.20 14.15 -17.15
CA VAL A 134 -8.58 15.38 -16.45
C VAL A 134 -9.55 15.04 -15.34
N GLN A 135 -9.30 15.59 -14.17
CA GLN A 135 -10.16 15.53 -12.99
C GLN A 135 -10.41 16.95 -12.49
N TYR A 136 -11.59 17.20 -11.94
CA TYR A 136 -11.98 18.47 -11.37
C TYR A 136 -12.34 18.30 -9.91
N PHE A 137 -11.89 19.22 -9.06
CA PHE A 137 -12.25 19.32 -7.67
C PHE A 137 -13.05 20.62 -7.48
N LEU A 138 -14.30 20.49 -7.05
CA LEU A 138 -15.27 21.56 -7.03
C LEU A 138 -15.73 21.81 -5.59
N PRO A 139 -15.29 22.89 -4.90
CA PRO A 139 -15.92 23.31 -3.66
C PRO A 139 -17.29 23.92 -3.97
N TYR A 140 -18.28 23.62 -3.12
CA TYR A 140 -19.63 24.14 -3.27
C TYR A 140 -20.29 24.37 -1.90
N ARG A 141 -21.36 25.15 -1.86
CA ARG A 141 -22.10 25.45 -0.64
C ARG A 141 -23.61 25.43 -0.85
N GLU A 142 -24.36 25.25 0.25
CA GLU A 142 -25.82 25.39 0.35
C GLU A 142 -26.64 24.49 -0.60
N LEU A 143 -25.97 23.66 -1.41
CA LEU A 143 -26.62 22.76 -2.37
C LEU A 143 -27.24 21.53 -1.70
N GLY A 144 -26.64 21.06 -0.60
CA GLY A 144 -27.00 19.77 0.01
C GLY A 144 -26.35 18.59 -0.71
N VAL A 145 -27.01 17.43 -0.65
CA VAL A 145 -26.50 16.18 -1.25
C VAL A 145 -26.67 16.21 -2.76
N VAL A 146 -25.55 16.20 -3.48
CA VAL A 146 -25.51 16.24 -4.94
C VAL A 146 -26.14 14.99 -5.54
N LYS A 147 -27.06 15.19 -6.49
CA LYS A 147 -27.72 14.11 -7.23
C LYS A 147 -27.08 13.82 -8.59
N ASN A 148 -26.55 14.86 -9.23
CA ASN A 148 -25.72 14.75 -10.43
C ASN A 148 -24.82 15.97 -10.56
N ALA A 149 -23.69 15.79 -11.23
CA ALA A 149 -22.72 16.86 -11.43
C ALA A 149 -21.96 16.71 -12.76
N SER A 150 -21.60 17.85 -13.31
CA SER A 150 -20.60 18.03 -14.35
C SER A 150 -19.56 19.05 -13.89
N ARG A 151 -18.55 19.28 -14.70
CA ARG A 151 -17.56 20.33 -14.45
C ARG A 151 -18.18 21.74 -14.34
N ASP A 152 -19.31 21.96 -14.97
CA ASP A 152 -19.93 23.27 -15.11
C ASP A 152 -21.09 23.51 -14.11
N LEU A 153 -21.78 22.43 -13.74
CA LEU A 153 -23.01 22.47 -12.92
C LEU A 153 -23.08 21.30 -11.92
N LEU A 154 -23.64 21.59 -10.75
CA LEU A 154 -24.03 20.60 -9.74
C LEU A 154 -25.52 20.78 -9.44
N MET A 155 -26.24 19.70 -9.19
CA MET A 155 -27.66 19.77 -8.86
C MET A 155 -28.04 18.90 -7.67
N ASN A 156 -29.04 19.39 -6.94
CA ASN A 156 -29.80 18.63 -5.96
C ASN A 156 -31.30 18.77 -6.23
N ILE A 157 -32.09 17.74 -5.94
CA ILE A 157 -33.53 17.75 -5.97
C ILE A 157 -34.07 16.85 -4.86
N GLU A 158 -34.97 17.39 -4.07
CA GLU A 158 -35.55 16.73 -2.91
C GLU A 158 -37.06 17.03 -2.79
N PRO A 159 -37.84 16.16 -2.14
CA PRO A 159 -39.22 16.45 -1.82
C PRO A 159 -39.35 17.64 -0.86
N GLU A 160 -40.31 18.53 -1.10
CA GLU A 160 -40.66 19.64 -0.20
C GLU A 160 -42.16 19.51 0.16
N GLY A 161 -42.45 18.83 1.27
CA GLY A 161 -43.83 18.47 1.63
C GLY A 161 -44.43 17.37 0.75
N GLU A 162 -45.75 17.31 0.63
CA GLU A 162 -46.50 16.26 -0.10
C GLU A 162 -46.66 16.58 -1.59
N ASP A 163 -46.74 17.83 -1.96
CA ASP A 163 -47.12 18.28 -3.31
C ASP A 163 -46.01 19.01 -4.08
N SER A 164 -44.86 19.23 -3.48
CA SER A 164 -43.81 20.05 -4.07
C SER A 164 -42.46 19.35 -4.01
N VAL A 165 -41.58 19.76 -4.90
CA VAL A 165 -40.15 19.43 -4.86
C VAL A 165 -39.35 20.72 -4.87
N ARG A 166 -38.22 20.69 -4.20
CA ARG A 166 -37.20 21.75 -4.23
C ARG A 166 -35.99 21.28 -4.98
N PHE A 167 -35.56 22.03 -5.98
CA PHE A 167 -34.33 21.77 -6.66
C PHE A 167 -33.38 22.95 -6.51
N LYS A 168 -32.07 22.63 -6.47
CA LYS A 168 -31.00 23.58 -6.37
C LYS A 168 -29.97 23.33 -7.44
N ILE A 169 -29.40 24.40 -8.01
CA ILE A 169 -28.36 24.31 -9.02
C ILE A 169 -27.22 25.25 -8.63
N PHE A 170 -26.02 24.70 -8.53
CA PHE A 170 -24.78 25.44 -8.33
C PHE A 170 -23.99 25.45 -9.66
N ALA A 171 -23.48 26.61 -10.03
CA ALA A 171 -22.69 26.77 -11.25
C ALA A 171 -21.25 27.13 -10.93
N THR A 172 -20.28 26.57 -11.66
CA THR A 172 -18.85 26.89 -11.49
C THR A 172 -18.42 28.15 -12.26
N SER A 173 -19.29 28.65 -13.13
CA SER A 173 -19.10 29.89 -13.90
C SER A 173 -20.44 30.52 -14.24
N ARG A 174 -20.40 31.82 -14.58
CA ARG A 174 -21.61 32.52 -15.04
C ARG A 174 -22.03 32.01 -16.40
N GLN A 175 -23.29 31.52 -16.51
CA GLN A 175 -23.85 31.01 -17.76
C GLN A 175 -25.39 31.11 -17.78
N THR A 176 -25.98 31.20 -18.97
CA THR A 176 -27.41 31.16 -19.14
C THR A 176 -27.84 29.78 -19.55
N VAL A 177 -28.79 29.22 -18.81
CA VAL A 177 -29.26 27.84 -18.96
C VAL A 177 -30.77 27.78 -19.04
N ASN A 178 -31.32 26.80 -19.76
CA ASN A 178 -32.72 26.47 -19.70
C ASN A 178 -32.90 25.33 -18.69
N VAL A 179 -33.72 25.54 -17.68
CA VAL A 179 -34.03 24.55 -16.64
C VAL A 179 -35.46 24.06 -16.84
N VAL A 180 -35.64 22.76 -17.01
CA VAL A 180 -36.95 22.15 -17.23
C VAL A 180 -37.14 21.03 -16.22
N LEU A 181 -38.18 21.14 -15.39
CA LEU A 181 -38.71 20.06 -14.55
C LEU A 181 -40.00 19.52 -15.19
N LYS A 182 -39.99 18.23 -15.52
CA LYS A 182 -41.10 17.55 -16.16
C LYS A 182 -41.36 16.18 -15.57
N GLY A 183 -42.54 15.64 -15.79
CA GLY A 183 -42.88 14.24 -15.50
C GLY A 183 -42.44 13.31 -16.64
N GLU A 184 -42.36 12.01 -16.35
CA GLU A 184 -42.14 10.96 -17.37
C GLU A 184 -43.19 10.99 -18.50
N ASP A 185 -44.39 11.47 -18.21
CA ASP A 185 -45.46 11.65 -19.17
C ASP A 185 -45.27 12.87 -20.08
N GLY A 186 -44.20 13.63 -19.88
CA GLY A 186 -43.88 14.84 -20.63
C GLY A 186 -44.57 16.11 -20.09
N LYS A 187 -45.30 16.04 -19.01
CA LYS A 187 -45.96 17.22 -18.40
C LYS A 187 -44.88 18.11 -17.76
N ILE A 188 -44.87 19.38 -18.16
CA ILE A 188 -43.95 20.38 -17.67
C ILE A 188 -44.49 21.01 -16.38
N TYR A 189 -43.72 21.02 -15.31
CA TYR A 189 -44.02 21.66 -14.04
C TYR A 189 -43.24 22.98 -13.85
N TYR A 190 -42.03 23.08 -14.44
CA TYR A 190 -41.20 24.27 -14.45
C TYR A 190 -40.44 24.33 -15.77
N SER A 191 -40.33 25.52 -16.36
CA SER A 191 -39.53 25.74 -17.55
C SER A 191 -39.16 27.23 -17.63
N GLU A 192 -37.89 27.53 -17.38
CA GLU A 192 -37.36 28.89 -17.41
C GLU A 192 -35.93 28.95 -17.95
N GLU A 193 -35.62 30.07 -18.64
CA GLU A 193 -34.27 30.45 -18.98
C GLU A 193 -33.71 31.31 -17.86
N VAL A 194 -32.64 30.87 -17.19
CA VAL A 194 -32.06 31.55 -16.03
C VAL A 194 -30.56 31.73 -16.19
N THR A 195 -30.02 32.80 -15.62
CA THR A 195 -28.57 32.96 -15.48
C THR A 195 -28.13 32.41 -14.13
N VAL A 196 -27.25 31.44 -14.14
CA VAL A 196 -26.63 30.82 -12.95
C VAL A 196 -25.20 31.32 -12.80
N THR A 197 -24.75 31.46 -11.55
CA THR A 197 -23.42 31.99 -11.22
C THR A 197 -22.82 31.24 -10.01
N PRO A 198 -21.50 31.31 -9.78
CA PRO A 198 -20.89 30.74 -8.58
C PRO A 198 -21.28 31.47 -7.29
N GLU A 199 -21.66 32.71 -7.39
CA GLU A 199 -21.98 33.58 -6.24
C GLU A 199 -23.38 33.32 -5.68
N GLU A 200 -24.32 32.91 -6.55
CA GLU A 200 -25.74 32.77 -6.20
C GLU A 200 -26.29 31.42 -6.65
N LEU A 201 -26.79 30.66 -5.69
CA LEU A 201 -27.43 29.36 -5.91
C LEU A 201 -28.82 29.57 -6.52
N LEU A 202 -29.16 28.91 -7.61
CA LEU A 202 -30.55 28.79 -8.05
C LEU A 202 -31.28 27.82 -7.10
N ASP A 203 -32.31 28.29 -6.43
CA ASP A 203 -33.04 27.53 -5.41
C ASP A 203 -34.57 27.71 -5.62
N GLU A 204 -35.22 26.72 -6.18
CA GLU A 204 -36.60 26.79 -6.60
C GLU A 204 -37.44 25.68 -5.94
N THR A 205 -38.61 26.07 -5.43
CA THR A 205 -39.64 25.14 -4.97
C THR A 205 -40.82 25.11 -5.96
N VAL A 206 -41.10 23.95 -6.52
CA VAL A 206 -42.10 23.75 -7.58
C VAL A 206 -43.19 22.79 -7.11
N ASN A 207 -44.42 23.24 -7.25
CA ASN A 207 -45.58 22.38 -6.98
C ASN A 207 -45.80 21.38 -8.12
N VAL A 208 -45.62 20.12 -7.82
CA VAL A 208 -45.75 18.98 -8.76
C VAL A 208 -47.10 18.25 -8.64
N LYS A 209 -48.03 18.79 -7.86
CA LYS A 209 -49.42 18.27 -7.68
C LYS A 209 -49.44 16.82 -7.22
N GLY A 210 -48.56 16.45 -6.29
CA GLY A 210 -48.46 15.10 -5.75
C GLY A 210 -47.77 14.08 -6.66
N GLU A 211 -47.14 14.49 -7.74
CA GLU A 211 -46.29 13.60 -8.54
C GLU A 211 -45.10 13.14 -7.70
N LYS A 212 -44.82 11.84 -7.79
CA LYS A 212 -43.69 11.26 -7.02
C LYS A 212 -42.35 11.67 -7.59
N LEU A 213 -41.35 11.89 -6.71
CA LEU A 213 -39.99 12.27 -7.10
C LEU A 213 -39.40 11.32 -8.15
N ASN A 214 -39.63 10.02 -8.04
CA ASN A 214 -39.13 9.02 -8.98
C ASN A 214 -39.78 9.05 -10.37
N LYS A 215 -40.78 9.91 -10.59
CA LYS A 215 -41.45 10.17 -11.88
C LYS A 215 -41.03 11.50 -12.50
N LEU A 216 -40.18 12.24 -11.83
CA LEU A 216 -39.72 13.55 -12.27
C LEU A 216 -38.39 13.49 -12.97
N ILE A 217 -38.21 14.38 -13.94
CA ILE A 217 -37.00 14.57 -14.72
C ILE A 217 -36.63 16.03 -14.60
N LEU A 218 -35.36 16.29 -14.22
CA LEU A 218 -34.80 17.65 -14.21
C LEU A 218 -33.73 17.72 -15.29
N GLU A 219 -33.92 18.56 -16.30
CA GLU A 219 -33.03 18.77 -17.42
C GLU A 219 -32.47 20.19 -17.39
N ILE A 220 -31.17 20.32 -17.60
CA ILE A 220 -30.50 21.63 -17.75
C ILE A 220 -29.77 21.64 -19.06
N THR A 221 -30.13 22.60 -19.93
CA THR A 221 -29.55 22.74 -21.26
C THR A 221 -29.02 24.14 -21.49
N ALA A 222 -28.00 24.28 -22.35
CA ALA A 222 -27.54 25.56 -22.84
C ALA A 222 -27.20 25.45 -24.32
N ASN A 223 -27.61 26.42 -25.12
CA ASN A 223 -27.37 26.45 -26.57
C ASN A 223 -27.80 25.13 -27.30
N GLY A 224 -28.90 24.51 -26.84
CA GLY A 224 -29.41 23.28 -27.38
C GLY A 224 -28.61 22.01 -27.05
N LYS A 225 -27.66 22.11 -26.11
CA LYS A 225 -26.89 20.97 -25.57
C LYS A 225 -27.31 20.69 -24.14
N GLU A 226 -27.47 19.43 -23.81
CA GLU A 226 -27.65 19.00 -22.43
C GLU A 226 -26.36 19.25 -21.63
N LEU A 227 -26.47 19.93 -20.50
CA LEU A 227 -25.37 20.16 -19.56
C LEU A 227 -25.46 19.25 -18.36
N LEU A 228 -26.68 18.98 -17.90
CA LEU A 228 -26.91 18.09 -16.76
C LEU A 228 -28.34 17.54 -16.82
N TYR A 229 -28.48 16.30 -16.43
CA TYR A 229 -29.76 15.58 -16.44
C TYR A 229 -29.90 14.78 -15.15
N TRP A 230 -31.06 14.74 -14.58
CA TRP A 230 -31.38 13.86 -13.46
C TRP A 230 -32.75 13.22 -13.63
N HIS A 231 -32.80 11.96 -13.34
CA HIS A 231 -33.99 11.16 -13.13
C HIS A 231 -33.66 10.15 -12.03
N ALA A 232 -34.60 9.82 -11.17
CA ALA A 232 -34.37 8.85 -10.12
C ALA A 232 -33.97 7.49 -10.70
N GLU A 233 -32.98 6.85 -10.09
CA GLU A 233 -32.61 5.49 -10.47
C GLU A 233 -33.77 4.53 -10.23
N PRO A 234 -33.99 3.56 -11.11
CA PRO A 234 -34.96 2.51 -10.89
C PRO A 234 -34.68 1.75 -9.60
N GLU A 235 -35.72 1.40 -8.85
CA GLU A 235 -35.61 0.52 -7.69
C GLU A 235 -35.37 -0.93 -8.15
N GLU A 236 -34.23 -1.17 -8.81
CA GLU A 236 -33.79 -2.51 -9.17
C GLU A 236 -32.93 -3.11 -8.07
N VAL A 237 -33.28 -4.30 -7.62
CA VAL A 237 -32.39 -5.12 -6.79
C VAL A 237 -31.28 -5.65 -7.70
N LYS A 238 -30.13 -4.98 -7.71
CA LYS A 238 -28.98 -5.45 -8.46
C LYS A 238 -28.49 -6.76 -7.85
N PRO A 239 -28.10 -7.76 -8.66
CA PRO A 239 -27.57 -9.00 -8.11
C PRO A 239 -26.24 -8.70 -7.38
N ILE A 240 -26.09 -9.31 -6.20
CA ILE A 240 -24.82 -9.23 -5.45
C ILE A 240 -23.82 -10.15 -6.17
N PRO A 241 -22.67 -9.64 -6.61
CA PRO A 241 -21.65 -10.47 -7.24
C PRO A 241 -21.07 -11.48 -6.25
N ASP A 242 -20.56 -12.60 -6.78
CA ASP A 242 -19.85 -13.58 -5.97
C ASP A 242 -18.61 -12.96 -5.32
N ALA A 243 -18.31 -13.41 -4.11
CA ALA A 243 -17.09 -12.98 -3.42
C ALA A 243 -15.84 -13.46 -4.18
N ALA A 244 -14.79 -12.65 -4.18
CA ALA A 244 -13.50 -13.07 -4.71
C ALA A 244 -12.91 -14.21 -3.85
N GLU A 245 -12.31 -15.19 -4.52
CA GLU A 245 -11.64 -16.32 -3.88
C GLU A 245 -10.11 -16.17 -3.99
N ALA A 246 -9.39 -16.67 -2.99
CA ALA A 246 -7.93 -16.72 -3.04
C ALA A 246 -7.44 -17.58 -4.20
N ALA A 247 -6.30 -17.24 -4.79
CA ALA A 247 -5.69 -18.03 -5.84
C ALA A 247 -5.37 -19.45 -5.32
N LEU A 248 -5.68 -20.47 -6.12
CA LEU A 248 -5.25 -21.85 -5.83
C LEU A 248 -3.74 -21.94 -5.85
N LEU A 249 -3.17 -22.90 -5.09
CA LEU A 249 -1.74 -23.17 -5.16
C LEU A 249 -1.35 -23.69 -6.55
N PRO A 250 -0.12 -23.47 -7.03
CA PRO A 250 0.29 -23.86 -8.37
C PRO A 250 0.04 -25.34 -8.70
N GLU A 251 0.27 -26.24 -7.75
CA GLU A 251 0.05 -27.67 -7.91
C GLU A 251 -1.43 -28.09 -8.03
N GLU A 252 -2.35 -27.27 -7.55
CA GLU A 252 -3.79 -27.51 -7.59
C GLU A 252 -4.40 -27.06 -8.92
N ILE A 253 -3.76 -26.17 -9.63
CA ILE A 253 -4.22 -25.67 -10.93
C ILE A 253 -3.97 -26.71 -12.02
N LYS A 254 -5.01 -27.02 -12.80
CA LYS A 254 -4.98 -28.15 -13.73
C LYS A 254 -4.26 -27.89 -15.05
N THR A 255 -4.33 -26.67 -15.58
CA THR A 255 -3.82 -26.35 -16.92
C THR A 255 -2.69 -25.32 -16.90
N THR A 256 -1.77 -25.38 -17.86
CA THR A 256 -0.71 -24.39 -18.04
C THR A 256 -1.29 -23.01 -18.39
N GLU A 257 -2.42 -22.96 -19.09
CA GLU A 257 -3.17 -21.73 -19.36
C GLU A 257 -3.58 -21.02 -18.08
N GLN A 258 -4.24 -21.72 -17.17
CA GLN A 258 -4.67 -21.15 -15.90
C GLN A 258 -3.49 -20.78 -15.01
N LEU A 259 -2.39 -21.55 -15.03
CA LEU A 259 -1.16 -21.17 -14.33
C LEU A 259 -0.62 -19.85 -14.83
N TYR A 260 -0.55 -19.66 -16.15
CA TYR A 260 -0.12 -18.39 -16.74
C TYR A 260 -1.04 -17.24 -16.32
N LEU A 261 -2.35 -17.40 -16.49
CA LEU A 261 -3.32 -16.34 -16.17
C LEU A 261 -3.33 -15.98 -14.68
N THR A 262 -3.20 -16.99 -13.80
CA THR A 262 -3.11 -16.74 -12.36
C THR A 262 -1.80 -16.05 -12.01
N GLY A 263 -0.67 -16.49 -12.55
CA GLY A 263 0.62 -15.83 -12.36
C GLY A 263 0.60 -14.36 -12.83
N LEU A 264 0.04 -14.11 -14.03
CA LEU A 264 -0.12 -12.76 -14.58
C LEU A 264 -1.02 -11.88 -13.70
N HIS A 265 -2.14 -12.41 -13.24
CA HIS A 265 -3.04 -11.71 -12.32
C HIS A 265 -2.33 -11.30 -11.03
N LEU A 266 -1.62 -12.25 -10.38
CA LEU A 266 -0.87 -11.98 -9.15
C LEU A 266 0.26 -10.96 -9.36
N GLU A 267 0.91 -10.98 -10.53
CA GLU A 267 1.93 -10.00 -10.90
C GLU A 267 1.31 -8.61 -11.12
N GLN A 268 0.18 -8.54 -11.84
CA GLN A 268 -0.54 -7.29 -12.10
C GLN A 268 -1.10 -6.68 -10.83
N TYR A 269 -1.61 -7.49 -9.91
CA TYR A 269 -2.11 -7.06 -8.61
C TYR A 269 -0.99 -6.81 -7.58
N ARG A 270 0.26 -7.10 -7.93
CA ARG A 270 1.41 -7.00 -7.01
C ARG A 270 1.13 -7.70 -5.69
N HIS A 271 0.57 -8.90 -5.76
CA HIS A 271 0.09 -9.64 -4.61
C HIS A 271 1.20 -9.81 -3.56
N ALA A 272 0.91 -9.47 -2.29
CA ALA A 272 1.93 -9.38 -1.25
C ALA A 272 2.49 -10.76 -0.83
N THR A 273 1.66 -11.80 -0.82
CA THR A 273 2.00 -13.10 -0.24
C THR A 273 2.05 -14.25 -1.25
N TYR A 274 1.45 -14.09 -2.44
CA TYR A 274 1.51 -15.08 -3.53
C TYR A 274 2.53 -14.65 -4.57
N ASN A 275 3.51 -15.53 -4.85
CA ASN A 275 4.59 -15.22 -5.77
C ASN A 275 4.23 -15.70 -7.19
N PRO A 276 4.08 -14.81 -8.18
CA PRO A 276 3.73 -15.19 -9.55
C PRO A 276 4.73 -16.15 -10.20
N VAL A 277 6.01 -16.08 -9.81
CA VAL A 277 7.08 -16.95 -10.36
C VAL A 277 6.78 -18.41 -10.13
N GLU A 278 6.22 -18.78 -8.97
CA GLU A 278 5.88 -20.18 -8.66
C GLU A 278 4.87 -20.78 -9.67
N TYR A 279 3.96 -19.96 -10.17
CA TYR A 279 2.97 -20.35 -11.17
C TYR A 279 3.60 -20.53 -12.55
N TYR A 280 4.47 -19.60 -12.96
CA TYR A 280 5.19 -19.70 -14.22
C TYR A 280 6.15 -20.89 -14.23
N GLU A 281 6.87 -21.12 -13.14
CA GLU A 281 7.78 -22.27 -13.01
C GLU A 281 7.04 -23.60 -13.02
N GLU A 282 5.89 -23.71 -12.35
CA GLU A 282 5.06 -24.90 -12.41
C GLU A 282 4.53 -25.16 -13.84
N ALA A 283 4.13 -24.10 -14.55
CA ALA A 283 3.73 -24.22 -15.94
C ALA A 283 4.87 -24.74 -16.82
N LEU A 284 6.10 -24.23 -16.64
CA LEU A 284 7.28 -24.68 -17.38
C LEU A 284 7.77 -26.07 -16.96
N ARG A 285 7.51 -26.49 -15.73
CA ARG A 285 7.75 -27.89 -15.31
C ARG A 285 6.87 -28.87 -16.12
N ARG A 286 5.65 -28.46 -16.46
CA ARG A 286 4.72 -29.26 -17.29
C ARG A 286 4.97 -29.13 -18.79
N ASP A 287 5.24 -27.93 -19.27
CA ASP A 287 5.59 -27.62 -20.67
C ASP A 287 6.77 -26.66 -20.74
N PRO A 288 8.01 -27.18 -20.81
CA PRO A 288 9.24 -26.37 -20.80
C PRO A 288 9.38 -25.38 -21.97
N ILE A 289 8.59 -25.57 -23.03
CA ILE A 289 8.67 -24.72 -24.24
C ILE A 289 7.47 -23.78 -24.39
N ASP A 290 6.60 -23.67 -23.37
CA ASP A 290 5.48 -22.72 -23.39
C ASP A 290 5.99 -21.30 -23.57
N VAL A 291 5.47 -20.60 -24.61
CA VAL A 291 5.97 -19.29 -25.02
C VAL A 291 5.69 -18.22 -23.98
N ARG A 292 4.48 -18.21 -23.44
CA ARG A 292 4.03 -17.13 -22.55
C ARG A 292 4.70 -17.20 -21.18
N ASN A 293 4.81 -18.41 -20.62
CA ASN A 293 5.49 -18.58 -19.32
C ASN A 293 7.01 -18.33 -19.43
N ASN A 294 7.65 -18.75 -20.54
CA ASN A 294 9.05 -18.39 -20.79
C ASN A 294 9.22 -16.86 -20.98
N ASN A 295 8.31 -16.20 -21.70
CA ASN A 295 8.35 -14.73 -21.85
C ASN A 295 8.13 -14.02 -20.52
N ALA A 296 7.16 -14.45 -19.72
CA ALA A 296 6.87 -13.86 -18.41
C ALA A 296 8.08 -13.95 -17.47
N LEU A 297 8.72 -15.13 -17.37
CA LEU A 297 9.95 -15.28 -16.57
C LEU A 297 11.12 -14.51 -17.16
N GLY A 298 11.25 -14.46 -18.48
CA GLY A 298 12.26 -13.65 -19.15
C GLY A 298 12.14 -12.17 -18.77
N LEU A 299 10.94 -11.59 -18.88
CA LEU A 299 10.68 -10.22 -18.49
C LEU A 299 10.85 -9.99 -16.99
N TRP A 300 10.41 -10.93 -16.15
CA TRP A 300 10.66 -10.90 -14.72
C TRP A 300 12.16 -10.78 -14.41
N TYR A 301 13.00 -11.61 -15.04
CA TYR A 301 14.45 -11.58 -14.79
C TYR A 301 15.13 -10.33 -15.38
N ILE A 302 14.65 -9.74 -16.48
CA ILE A 302 15.10 -8.41 -16.94
C ILE A 302 14.88 -7.39 -15.81
N ARG A 303 13.65 -7.31 -15.29
CA ARG A 303 13.27 -6.39 -14.20
C ARG A 303 14.09 -6.60 -12.91
N LYS A 304 14.63 -7.82 -12.73
CA LYS A 304 15.53 -8.16 -11.59
C LYS A 304 17.01 -7.97 -11.89
N GLY A 305 17.38 -7.43 -13.07
CA GLY A 305 18.77 -7.24 -13.47
C GLY A 305 19.52 -8.53 -13.78
N ARG A 306 18.82 -9.64 -14.01
CA ARG A 306 19.41 -10.96 -14.32
C ARG A 306 19.39 -11.23 -15.82
N PHE A 307 20.07 -10.38 -16.60
CA PHE A 307 19.97 -10.34 -18.05
C PHE A 307 20.35 -11.66 -18.74
N HIS A 308 21.41 -12.33 -18.29
CA HIS A 308 21.82 -13.64 -18.83
C HIS A 308 20.76 -14.72 -18.54
N LYS A 309 20.14 -14.69 -17.36
CA LYS A 309 19.10 -15.65 -17.02
C LYS A 309 17.82 -15.36 -17.83
N ALA A 310 17.48 -14.08 -18.00
CA ALA A 310 16.37 -13.65 -18.84
C ALA A 310 16.53 -14.13 -20.29
N GLU A 311 17.74 -13.98 -20.85
CA GLU A 311 18.05 -14.41 -22.21
C GLU A 311 17.74 -15.90 -22.44
N GLN A 312 18.03 -16.77 -21.48
CA GLN A 312 17.76 -18.22 -21.61
C GLN A 312 16.28 -18.53 -21.81
N TYR A 313 15.43 -17.90 -21.02
CA TYR A 313 13.97 -18.07 -21.14
C TYR A 313 13.45 -17.44 -22.44
N LEU A 314 13.90 -16.23 -22.78
CA LEU A 314 13.46 -15.51 -23.96
C LEU A 314 13.91 -16.18 -25.27
N LEU A 315 15.10 -16.77 -25.30
CA LEU A 315 15.54 -17.59 -26.44
C LEU A 315 14.63 -18.80 -26.63
N THR A 316 14.21 -19.46 -25.55
CA THR A 316 13.26 -20.57 -25.61
C THR A 316 11.91 -20.12 -26.15
N ALA A 317 11.39 -19.01 -25.63
CA ALA A 317 10.13 -18.41 -26.09
C ALA A 317 10.18 -18.07 -27.58
N VAL A 318 11.19 -17.34 -28.03
CA VAL A 318 11.36 -16.91 -29.44
C VAL A 318 11.54 -18.11 -30.37
N LYS A 319 12.39 -19.08 -30.00
CA LYS A 319 12.60 -20.30 -30.77
C LYS A 319 11.29 -21.10 -30.97
N THR A 320 10.51 -21.22 -29.93
CA THR A 320 9.21 -21.93 -29.98
C THR A 320 8.22 -21.15 -30.81
N LEU A 321 8.11 -19.83 -30.60
CA LEU A 321 7.19 -18.92 -31.29
C LEU A 321 7.45 -18.93 -32.81
N GLN A 322 8.71 -18.91 -33.22
CA GLN A 322 9.11 -18.85 -34.63
C GLN A 322 9.25 -20.23 -35.33
N LYS A 323 9.07 -21.34 -34.60
CA LYS A 323 9.32 -22.68 -35.13
C LYS A 323 8.57 -23.00 -36.43
N ARG A 324 7.31 -22.55 -36.52
CA ARG A 324 6.45 -22.80 -37.67
C ARG A 324 6.06 -21.55 -38.43
N ASN A 325 6.17 -20.41 -37.81
CA ASN A 325 5.89 -19.10 -38.41
C ASN A 325 7.02 -18.14 -38.05
N PRO A 326 7.95 -17.85 -38.99
CA PRO A 326 9.02 -16.91 -38.77
C PRO A 326 8.53 -15.46 -38.54
N ASN A 327 7.27 -15.19 -38.86
CA ASN A 327 6.62 -13.88 -38.64
C ASN A 327 5.42 -14.08 -37.68
N PRO A 328 5.66 -14.29 -36.41
CA PRO A 328 4.60 -14.50 -35.43
C PRO A 328 3.75 -13.24 -35.25
N TYR A 329 2.50 -13.43 -34.81
CA TYR A 329 1.60 -12.31 -34.48
C TYR A 329 2.10 -11.52 -33.29
N ASP A 330 2.69 -12.19 -32.28
CA ASP A 330 3.20 -11.58 -31.07
C ASP A 330 4.69 -11.20 -31.20
N GLY A 331 5.01 -9.92 -31.02
CA GLY A 331 6.37 -9.41 -31.03
C GLY A 331 7.02 -9.28 -29.65
N GLU A 332 6.26 -9.44 -28.56
CA GLU A 332 6.76 -9.18 -27.21
C GLU A 332 7.99 -10.00 -26.82
N PRO A 333 8.02 -11.34 -26.99
CA PRO A 333 9.20 -12.14 -26.62
C PRO A 333 10.45 -11.74 -27.41
N ILE A 334 10.27 -11.31 -28.66
CA ILE A 334 11.36 -10.87 -29.52
C ILE A 334 11.94 -9.53 -29.05
N TYR A 335 11.06 -8.57 -28.71
CA TYR A 335 11.45 -7.29 -28.13
C TYR A 335 12.17 -7.46 -26.78
N ASN A 336 11.61 -8.26 -25.88
CA ASN A 336 12.20 -8.53 -24.59
C ASN A 336 13.58 -9.19 -24.69
N LEU A 337 13.78 -10.09 -25.67
CA LEU A 337 15.10 -10.65 -25.96
C LEU A 337 16.08 -9.54 -26.40
N GLY A 338 15.62 -8.59 -27.22
CA GLY A 338 16.40 -7.41 -27.60
C GLY A 338 16.86 -6.62 -26.38
N LEU A 339 15.97 -6.39 -25.39
CA LEU A 339 16.31 -5.71 -24.14
C LEU A 339 17.37 -6.47 -23.34
N ALA A 340 17.21 -7.79 -23.17
CA ALA A 340 18.18 -8.62 -22.45
C ALA A 340 19.57 -8.58 -23.10
N LEU A 341 19.65 -8.55 -24.41
CA LEU A 341 20.89 -8.44 -25.19
C LEU A 341 21.49 -7.03 -25.09
N LYS A 342 20.66 -5.97 -25.16
CA LYS A 342 21.09 -4.58 -25.04
C LYS A 342 21.77 -4.31 -23.69
N TYR A 343 21.18 -4.76 -22.58
CA TYR A 343 21.77 -4.63 -21.25
C TYR A 343 23.07 -5.44 -21.07
N GLN A 344 23.33 -6.40 -21.94
CA GLN A 344 24.62 -7.14 -22.01
C GLN A 344 25.64 -6.49 -22.96
N GLY A 345 25.33 -5.34 -23.57
CA GLY A 345 26.20 -4.67 -24.54
C GLY A 345 26.26 -5.33 -25.93
N ARG A 346 25.40 -6.32 -26.20
CA ARG A 346 25.34 -7.05 -27.48
C ARG A 346 24.43 -6.32 -28.48
N TYR A 347 24.83 -5.10 -28.83
CA TYR A 347 24.00 -4.15 -29.58
C TYR A 347 23.59 -4.63 -30.96
N SER A 348 24.45 -5.27 -31.73
CA SER A 348 24.09 -5.77 -33.08
C SER A 348 23.02 -6.84 -33.04
N GLU A 349 23.12 -7.78 -32.06
CA GLU A 349 22.12 -8.82 -31.88
C GLU A 349 20.80 -8.25 -31.31
N ALA A 350 20.91 -7.27 -30.42
CA ALA A 350 19.74 -6.55 -29.89
C ALA A 350 18.98 -5.81 -31.00
N TYR A 351 19.70 -5.13 -31.90
CA TYR A 351 19.12 -4.43 -33.04
C TYR A 351 18.31 -5.37 -33.94
N ASP A 352 18.86 -6.53 -34.28
CA ASP A 352 18.15 -7.54 -35.09
C ASP A 352 16.83 -7.97 -34.43
N ARG A 353 16.82 -8.11 -33.10
CA ARG A 353 15.60 -8.46 -32.33
C ARG A 353 14.59 -7.31 -32.28
N PHE A 354 15.04 -6.10 -32.00
CA PHE A 354 14.18 -4.93 -32.02
C PHE A 354 13.55 -4.69 -33.40
N TYR A 355 14.35 -4.74 -34.44
CA TYR A 355 13.84 -4.57 -35.82
C TYR A 355 12.84 -5.66 -36.20
N LYS A 356 13.11 -6.92 -35.81
CA LYS A 356 12.17 -8.02 -36.03
C LYS A 356 10.85 -7.85 -35.28
N SER A 357 10.87 -7.32 -34.06
CA SER A 357 9.64 -7.05 -33.29
C SER A 357 8.75 -6.00 -33.97
N CYS A 358 9.33 -5.06 -34.73
CA CYS A 358 8.61 -4.02 -35.46
C CYS A 358 7.72 -4.53 -36.62
N TRP A 359 7.82 -5.82 -36.96
CA TRP A 359 6.91 -6.45 -37.92
C TRP A 359 5.50 -6.57 -37.32
N ASN A 360 5.37 -6.52 -36.03
CA ASN A 360 4.10 -6.40 -35.33
C ASN A 360 3.83 -4.92 -35.01
N ALA A 361 2.66 -4.42 -35.36
CA ALA A 361 2.31 -3.01 -35.22
C ALA A 361 2.36 -2.52 -33.75
N ALA A 362 2.02 -3.40 -32.80
CA ALA A 362 2.04 -3.07 -31.36
C ALA A 362 3.46 -2.77 -30.83
N TRP A 363 4.51 -3.25 -31.52
CA TRP A 363 5.89 -3.08 -31.09
C TRP A 363 6.70 -2.13 -31.98
N GLN A 364 6.05 -1.45 -32.94
CA GLN A 364 6.75 -0.54 -33.87
C GLN A 364 7.29 0.69 -33.17
N ASP A 365 6.54 1.30 -32.26
CA ASP A 365 7.04 2.44 -31.49
C ASP A 365 8.30 2.07 -30.70
N ALA A 366 8.18 1.17 -29.72
CA ALA A 366 9.28 0.79 -28.84
C ALA A 366 10.46 0.14 -29.60
N GLY A 367 10.17 -0.69 -30.61
CA GLY A 367 11.19 -1.38 -31.39
C GLY A 367 12.02 -0.42 -32.26
N TYR A 368 11.37 0.46 -33.05
CA TYR A 368 12.09 1.46 -33.84
C TYR A 368 12.80 2.49 -32.99
N PHE A 369 12.24 2.90 -31.84
CA PHE A 369 12.94 3.74 -30.88
C PHE A 369 14.26 3.10 -30.39
N ALA A 370 14.21 1.82 -30.03
CA ALA A 370 15.40 1.08 -29.61
C ALA A 370 16.42 0.89 -30.74
N CYS A 371 15.93 0.67 -31.98
CA CYS A 371 16.80 0.63 -33.18
C CYS A 371 17.53 1.97 -33.38
N ALA A 372 16.79 3.09 -33.33
CA ALA A 372 17.36 4.43 -33.48
C ALA A 372 18.44 4.71 -32.41
N GLN A 373 18.23 4.32 -31.16
CA GLN A 373 19.26 4.44 -30.12
C GLN A 373 20.55 3.70 -30.49
N ILE A 374 20.44 2.47 -31.00
CA ILE A 374 21.60 1.67 -31.41
C ILE A 374 22.24 2.24 -32.66
N SER A 375 21.45 2.75 -33.62
CA SER A 375 21.97 3.37 -34.83
C SER A 375 22.78 4.63 -34.54
N ILE A 376 22.35 5.46 -33.56
CA ILE A 376 23.13 6.62 -33.09
C ILE A 376 24.43 6.16 -32.44
N LEU A 377 24.37 5.18 -31.54
CA LEU A 377 25.54 4.62 -30.87
C LEU A 377 26.59 4.10 -31.89
N GLN A 378 26.12 3.60 -33.05
CA GLN A 378 26.97 3.14 -34.16
C GLN A 378 27.27 4.25 -35.17
N ASN A 379 26.89 5.51 -34.90
CA ASN A 379 27.08 6.68 -35.80
C ASN A 379 26.41 6.54 -37.17
N ARG A 380 25.27 5.84 -37.24
CA ARG A 380 24.42 5.69 -38.45
C ARG A 380 23.23 6.66 -38.36
N LEU A 381 23.48 7.96 -38.49
CA LEU A 381 22.50 9.01 -38.23
C LEU A 381 21.31 9.01 -39.21
N GLU A 382 21.54 8.69 -40.50
CA GLU A 382 20.45 8.59 -41.50
C GLU A 382 19.49 7.43 -41.16
N ASP A 383 20.03 6.26 -40.81
CA ASP A 383 19.22 5.13 -40.37
C ASP A 383 18.43 5.48 -39.08
N ALA A 384 19.12 6.14 -38.14
CA ALA A 384 18.48 6.57 -36.90
C ALA A 384 17.31 7.54 -37.13
N LEU A 385 17.44 8.44 -38.11
CA LEU A 385 16.37 9.38 -38.44
C LEU A 385 15.15 8.65 -39.04
N ASP A 386 15.36 7.73 -39.97
CA ASP A 386 14.26 6.92 -40.56
C ASP A 386 13.57 6.08 -39.45
N GLU A 387 14.33 5.47 -38.57
CA GLU A 387 13.81 4.61 -37.47
C GLU A 387 13.02 5.43 -36.46
N ILE A 388 13.53 6.60 -36.05
CA ILE A 388 12.83 7.44 -35.06
C ILE A 388 11.53 8.02 -35.66
N ASP A 389 11.50 8.34 -36.94
CA ASP A 389 10.31 8.79 -37.66
C ASP A 389 9.23 7.69 -37.66
N ARG A 390 9.64 6.45 -37.90
CA ARG A 390 8.72 5.30 -37.85
C ARG A 390 8.15 5.07 -36.45
N SER A 391 8.94 5.29 -35.39
CA SER A 391 8.48 5.24 -33.99
C SER A 391 7.41 6.33 -33.78
N LEU A 392 7.70 7.58 -34.12
CA LEU A 392 6.81 8.72 -33.94
C LEU A 392 5.51 8.65 -34.77
N ILE A 393 5.52 7.99 -35.93
CA ILE A 393 4.29 7.71 -36.72
C ILE A 393 3.31 6.86 -35.87
N ARG A 394 3.81 5.99 -35.01
CA ARG A 394 2.99 5.11 -34.16
C ARG A 394 2.62 5.75 -32.84
N ASN A 395 3.55 6.47 -32.24
CA ASN A 395 3.34 7.16 -30.98
C ASN A 395 3.91 8.57 -31.03
N TRP A 396 3.08 9.49 -31.50
CA TRP A 396 3.43 10.91 -31.62
C TRP A 396 3.78 11.54 -30.25
N HIS A 397 3.25 11.00 -29.16
CA HIS A 397 3.48 11.43 -27.77
C HIS A 397 4.68 10.75 -27.10
N ASN A 398 5.49 9.99 -27.81
CA ASN A 398 6.74 9.48 -27.27
C ASN A 398 7.74 10.64 -27.09
N HIS A 399 7.72 11.30 -25.93
CA HIS A 399 8.56 12.46 -25.61
C HIS A 399 10.04 12.15 -25.67
N LYS A 400 10.47 10.92 -25.32
CA LYS A 400 11.86 10.48 -25.45
C LYS A 400 12.28 10.35 -26.91
N ALA A 401 11.39 9.84 -27.76
CA ALA A 401 11.65 9.77 -29.22
C ALA A 401 11.74 11.17 -29.84
N ARG A 402 10.90 12.11 -29.41
CA ARG A 402 10.94 13.49 -29.86
C ARG A 402 12.27 14.17 -29.48
N ALA A 403 12.71 14.02 -28.23
CA ALA A 403 14.00 14.53 -27.77
C ALA A 403 15.17 13.87 -28.53
N LEU A 404 15.11 12.55 -28.74
CA LEU A 404 16.15 11.84 -29.49
C LEU A 404 16.20 12.27 -30.96
N LYS A 405 15.06 12.50 -31.60
CA LYS A 405 14.99 13.03 -32.99
C LYS A 405 15.63 14.41 -33.05
N THR A 406 15.40 15.29 -32.10
CA THR A 406 16.08 16.61 -32.08
C THR A 406 17.59 16.50 -31.95
N ALA A 407 18.08 15.54 -31.14
CA ALA A 407 19.52 15.26 -31.02
C ALA A 407 20.11 14.72 -32.36
N ILE A 408 19.38 13.86 -33.07
CA ILE A 408 19.78 13.36 -34.40
C ILE A 408 19.89 14.51 -35.37
N LEU A 409 18.86 15.34 -35.50
CA LEU A 409 18.79 16.49 -36.40
C LEU A 409 19.92 17.48 -36.11
N ARG A 410 20.19 17.82 -34.85
CA ARG A 410 21.33 18.66 -34.46
C ARG A 410 22.68 18.08 -34.92
N ARG A 411 22.87 16.77 -34.72
CA ARG A 411 24.10 16.08 -35.14
C ARG A 411 24.27 15.96 -36.64
N MET A 412 23.17 16.08 -37.40
CA MET A 412 23.17 16.14 -38.86
C MET A 412 23.25 17.58 -39.38
N ASP A 413 23.47 18.57 -38.52
CA ASP A 413 23.47 20.01 -38.83
C ASP A 413 22.13 20.54 -39.40
N ASN A 414 21.02 19.79 -39.20
CA ASN A 414 19.68 20.21 -39.61
C ASN A 414 18.96 20.99 -38.48
N THR A 415 19.54 22.15 -38.17
CA THR A 415 19.18 22.96 -37.01
C THR A 415 17.76 23.55 -37.09
N GLU A 416 17.31 23.95 -38.31
CA GLU A 416 15.98 24.56 -38.49
C GLU A 416 14.87 23.56 -38.18
N GLU A 417 14.96 22.34 -38.69
CA GLU A 417 13.97 21.29 -38.43
C GLU A 417 14.03 20.87 -36.96
N ALA A 418 15.21 20.80 -36.35
CA ALA A 418 15.37 20.50 -34.94
C ALA A 418 14.64 21.52 -34.05
N LEU A 419 14.80 22.83 -34.31
CA LEU A 419 14.14 23.88 -33.54
C LEU A 419 12.63 23.87 -33.74
N GLN A 420 12.14 23.61 -34.95
CA GLN A 420 10.71 23.47 -35.19
C GLN A 420 10.13 22.30 -34.39
N LEU A 421 10.76 21.13 -34.38
CA LEU A 421 10.31 19.97 -33.64
C LEU A 421 10.34 20.22 -32.11
N ILE A 422 11.32 21.00 -31.64
CA ILE A 422 11.39 21.42 -30.24
C ILE A 422 10.18 22.27 -29.85
N GLU A 423 9.84 23.28 -30.65
CA GLU A 423 8.69 24.14 -30.40
C GLU A 423 7.38 23.34 -30.39
N ASP A 424 7.19 22.45 -31.35
CA ASP A 424 6.05 21.56 -31.41
C ASP A 424 5.98 20.62 -30.20
N SER A 425 7.14 20.14 -29.74
CA SER A 425 7.21 19.25 -28.57
C SER A 425 6.90 19.97 -27.26
N LEU A 426 7.40 21.20 -27.11
CA LEU A 426 7.15 22.03 -25.93
C LEU A 426 5.72 22.58 -25.88
N ALA A 427 5.04 22.68 -27.03
CA ALA A 427 3.61 23.00 -27.08
C ALA A 427 2.74 21.83 -26.56
N ILE A 428 3.20 20.58 -26.74
CA ILE A 428 2.53 19.38 -26.23
C ILE A 428 2.84 19.24 -24.73
N ASP A 429 4.11 19.24 -24.37
CA ASP A 429 4.58 19.10 -23.00
C ASP A 429 5.76 20.04 -22.71
N LYS A 430 5.48 21.10 -21.96
CA LYS A 430 6.49 22.08 -21.53
C LYS A 430 7.59 21.48 -20.63
N PHE A 431 7.37 20.31 -20.03
CA PHE A 431 8.33 19.58 -19.22
C PHE A 431 9.19 18.57 -20.02
N ASN A 432 9.12 18.57 -21.34
CA ASN A 432 10.05 17.78 -22.15
C ASN A 432 11.48 18.36 -22.02
N PHE A 433 12.15 18.00 -20.92
CA PHE A 433 13.49 18.51 -20.60
C PHE A 433 14.55 18.09 -21.61
N GLY A 434 14.39 16.95 -22.27
CA GLY A 434 15.27 16.55 -23.37
C GLY A 434 15.26 17.55 -24.52
N CYS A 435 14.07 17.97 -24.98
CA CYS A 435 13.91 19.01 -25.99
C CYS A 435 14.42 20.38 -25.50
N ARG A 436 14.22 20.75 -24.22
CA ARG A 436 14.76 21.99 -23.67
C ARG A 436 16.28 22.00 -23.65
N TYR A 437 16.89 20.89 -23.28
CA TYR A 437 18.34 20.78 -23.29
C TYR A 437 18.92 20.82 -24.71
N GLU A 438 18.27 20.17 -25.68
CA GLU A 438 18.65 20.28 -27.09
C GLU A 438 18.49 21.72 -27.61
N LYS A 439 17.47 22.46 -27.21
CA LYS A 439 17.32 23.88 -27.54
C LYS A 439 18.52 24.71 -27.07
N TYR A 440 18.94 24.46 -25.82
CA TYR A 440 20.15 25.09 -25.30
C TYR A 440 21.42 24.69 -26.08
N LEU A 441 21.61 23.43 -26.39
CA LEU A 441 22.77 22.94 -27.15
C LEU A 441 22.83 23.55 -28.58
N ILE A 442 21.68 23.78 -29.21
CA ILE A 442 21.58 24.38 -30.56
C ILE A 442 21.81 25.89 -30.49
N THR A 443 21.13 26.58 -29.60
CA THR A 443 21.10 28.05 -29.57
C THR A 443 22.23 28.66 -28.75
N ASN A 444 22.78 27.93 -27.81
CA ASN A 444 23.76 28.37 -26.82
C ASN A 444 23.27 29.62 -26.03
N VAL A 445 21.96 29.77 -25.85
CA VAL A 445 21.34 30.88 -25.10
C VAL A 445 21.23 30.50 -23.62
N ALA A 446 21.87 31.26 -22.75
CA ALA A 446 21.91 30.97 -21.31
C ALA A 446 20.52 30.96 -20.65
N ASP A 447 19.61 31.79 -21.14
CA ASP A 447 18.25 31.88 -20.62
C ASP A 447 17.47 30.56 -20.82
N GLU A 448 17.67 29.82 -21.89
CA GLU A 448 17.04 28.51 -22.14
C GLU A 448 17.46 27.49 -21.08
N LEU A 449 18.75 27.49 -20.72
CA LEU A 449 19.26 26.64 -19.66
C LEU A 449 18.71 27.07 -18.29
N SER A 450 18.61 28.37 -18.04
CA SER A 450 18.06 28.91 -16.79
C SER A 450 16.61 28.51 -16.57
N VAL A 451 15.77 28.61 -17.61
CA VAL A 451 14.37 28.19 -17.58
C VAL A 451 14.27 26.68 -17.31
N MET A 452 15.10 25.85 -17.97
CA MET A 452 15.13 24.43 -17.73
C MET A 452 15.46 24.10 -16.26
N LYS A 453 16.52 24.71 -15.70
CA LYS A 453 16.94 24.51 -14.32
C LYS A 453 15.85 24.89 -13.32
N GLU A 454 15.18 26.04 -13.53
CA GLU A 454 14.06 26.47 -12.69
C GLU A 454 12.94 25.44 -12.67
N MET A 455 12.56 24.92 -13.83
CA MET A 455 11.50 23.93 -13.97
C MET A 455 11.89 22.56 -13.39
N MET A 456 13.17 22.20 -13.40
CA MET A 456 13.69 20.97 -12.80
C MET A 456 13.75 21.03 -11.26
N ARG A 457 13.59 22.22 -10.66
CA ARG A 457 13.48 22.46 -9.20
C ARG A 457 14.62 21.89 -8.35
N GLY A 458 15.82 21.77 -8.89
CA GLY A 458 16.96 21.20 -8.16
C GLY A 458 16.83 19.70 -7.86
N GLU A 459 15.97 18.97 -8.56
CA GLU A 459 15.77 17.55 -8.37
C GLU A 459 16.80 16.72 -9.16
N PRO A 460 17.74 15.99 -8.50
CA PRO A 460 18.80 15.24 -9.19
C PRO A 460 18.24 14.21 -10.19
N HIS A 461 17.11 13.58 -9.88
CA HIS A 461 16.54 12.57 -10.74
C HIS A 461 16.09 13.09 -12.11
N ASN A 462 15.74 14.38 -12.23
CA ASN A 462 15.42 14.98 -13.52
C ASN A 462 16.66 15.02 -14.44
N TYR A 463 17.83 15.28 -13.87
CA TYR A 463 19.10 15.23 -14.62
C TYR A 463 19.49 13.81 -14.98
N ASP A 464 19.33 12.86 -14.04
CA ASP A 464 19.61 11.44 -14.27
C ASP A 464 18.75 10.87 -15.40
N GLU A 465 17.43 11.18 -15.43
CA GLU A 465 16.52 10.74 -16.49
C GLU A 465 17.04 11.11 -17.89
N ILE A 466 17.31 12.39 -18.09
CA ILE A 466 17.69 12.90 -19.41
C ILE A 466 19.10 12.41 -19.78
N ALA A 467 20.04 12.43 -18.83
CA ALA A 467 21.40 11.98 -19.11
C ALA A 467 21.48 10.48 -19.42
N LEU A 468 20.67 9.66 -18.75
CA LEU A 468 20.58 8.22 -19.05
C LEU A 468 19.91 7.95 -20.41
N ASP A 469 18.96 8.77 -20.85
CA ASP A 469 18.41 8.70 -22.21
C ASP A 469 19.50 8.96 -23.27
N TYR A 470 20.39 9.95 -23.06
CA TYR A 470 21.57 10.15 -23.91
C TYR A 470 22.54 8.98 -23.86
N CYS A 471 22.81 8.42 -22.67
CA CYS A 471 23.65 7.23 -22.54
C CYS A 471 23.10 6.03 -23.31
N ALA A 472 21.78 5.83 -23.28
CA ALA A 472 21.11 4.74 -24.00
C ALA A 472 21.30 4.82 -25.53
N ALA A 473 21.59 6.02 -26.05
CA ALA A 473 21.88 6.29 -27.47
C ALA A 473 23.39 6.51 -27.75
N GLY A 474 24.26 6.34 -26.74
CA GLY A 474 25.70 6.58 -26.91
C GLY A 474 26.10 8.04 -27.05
N CYS A 475 25.23 8.97 -26.65
CA CYS A 475 25.51 10.41 -26.63
C CYS A 475 26.23 10.80 -25.34
N TRP A 476 27.43 10.25 -25.15
CA TRP A 476 28.20 10.30 -23.89
C TRP A 476 28.60 11.72 -23.47
N GLN A 477 28.90 12.60 -24.43
CA GLN A 477 29.32 13.98 -24.14
C GLN A 477 28.15 14.81 -23.63
N GLU A 478 26.99 14.70 -24.27
CA GLU A 478 25.76 15.38 -23.86
C GLU A 478 25.33 14.94 -22.44
N ALA A 479 25.34 13.64 -22.20
CA ALA A 479 25.04 13.10 -20.87
C ALA A 479 26.01 13.61 -19.78
N ALA A 480 27.32 13.52 -20.04
CA ALA A 480 28.33 14.00 -19.09
C ALA A 480 28.21 15.52 -18.85
N SER A 481 27.92 16.31 -19.90
CA SER A 481 27.73 17.76 -19.78
C SER A 481 26.53 18.09 -18.91
N LEU A 482 25.43 17.34 -19.04
CA LEU A 482 24.23 17.57 -18.25
C LEU A 482 24.48 17.27 -16.74
N TRP A 483 25.14 16.15 -16.42
CA TRP A 483 25.53 15.88 -15.05
C TRP A 483 26.53 16.91 -14.50
N ASN A 484 27.45 17.39 -15.28
CA ASN A 484 28.37 18.47 -14.85
C ASN A 484 27.63 19.78 -14.55
N ILE A 485 26.54 20.09 -15.27
CA ILE A 485 25.67 21.21 -14.93
C ILE A 485 25.03 21.01 -13.54
N ALA A 486 24.48 19.82 -13.27
CA ALA A 486 23.91 19.49 -11.97
C ALA A 486 24.95 19.58 -10.83
N ILE A 487 26.15 19.03 -11.05
CA ILE A 487 27.25 19.04 -10.09
C ILE A 487 27.69 20.49 -9.78
N ALA A 488 27.79 21.35 -10.79
CA ALA A 488 28.15 22.75 -10.60
C ALA A 488 27.15 23.54 -9.73
N GLU A 489 25.88 23.11 -9.70
CA GLU A 489 24.83 23.67 -8.86
C GLU A 489 24.69 22.96 -7.49
N GLY A 490 25.47 21.92 -7.23
CA GLY A 490 25.35 21.11 -6.02
C GLY A 490 24.13 20.18 -5.99
N ILE A 491 23.48 19.95 -7.14
CA ILE A 491 22.30 19.09 -7.30
C ILE A 491 22.80 17.67 -7.57
N VAL A 492 23.12 16.93 -6.51
CA VAL A 492 23.81 15.64 -6.61
C VAL A 492 23.34 14.63 -5.60
N THR A 493 23.37 13.38 -6.01
CA THR A 493 23.37 12.19 -5.15
C THR A 493 24.66 11.39 -5.42
N PRO A 494 25.01 10.40 -4.61
CA PRO A 494 26.09 9.47 -4.98
C PRO A 494 25.90 8.87 -6.37
N MET A 495 24.64 8.55 -6.76
CA MET A 495 24.36 7.98 -8.07
C MET A 495 24.68 8.92 -9.24
N THR A 496 24.55 10.24 -9.07
CA THR A 496 24.95 11.24 -10.08
C THR A 496 26.39 11.03 -10.51
N TYR A 497 27.29 10.81 -9.55
CA TYR A 497 28.71 10.58 -9.82
C TYR A 497 28.98 9.17 -10.36
N TYR A 498 28.28 8.15 -9.88
CA TYR A 498 28.40 6.78 -10.41
C TYR A 498 27.94 6.70 -11.88
N TYR A 499 26.82 7.32 -12.22
CA TYR A 499 26.37 7.40 -13.60
C TYR A 499 27.34 8.20 -14.48
N LEU A 500 27.81 9.34 -13.98
CA LEU A 500 28.82 10.12 -14.71
C LEU A 500 30.10 9.30 -14.95
N GLY A 501 30.63 8.63 -13.93
CA GLY A 501 31.81 7.78 -14.05
C GLY A 501 31.64 6.66 -15.07
N TRP A 502 30.50 6.00 -15.06
CA TRP A 502 30.12 4.97 -16.03
C TRP A 502 29.99 5.55 -17.44
N CYS A 503 29.33 6.67 -17.59
CA CYS A 503 29.18 7.38 -18.87
C CYS A 503 30.54 7.76 -19.48
N LEU A 504 31.42 8.36 -18.67
CA LEU A 504 32.78 8.72 -19.10
C LEU A 504 33.59 7.50 -19.51
N HIS A 505 33.47 6.39 -18.77
CA HIS A 505 34.13 5.13 -19.11
C HIS A 505 33.65 4.57 -20.44
N GLN A 506 32.36 4.47 -20.65
CA GLN A 506 31.75 3.96 -21.87
C GLN A 506 32.08 4.83 -23.10
N GLY A 507 32.08 6.14 -22.91
CA GLY A 507 32.41 7.11 -23.95
C GLY A 507 33.88 7.30 -24.22
N GLY A 508 34.77 6.65 -23.46
CA GLY A 508 36.22 6.87 -23.57
C GLY A 508 36.66 8.29 -23.20
N LEU A 509 35.86 8.97 -22.36
CA LEU A 509 36.08 10.36 -21.96
C LEU A 509 36.95 10.45 -20.70
N PRO A 510 37.69 11.58 -20.52
CA PRO A 510 38.50 11.76 -19.32
C PRO A 510 37.66 12.01 -18.06
N GLY A 511 38.20 11.71 -16.88
CA GLY A 511 37.55 12.04 -15.59
C GLY A 511 36.98 10.85 -14.85
N VAL A 512 36.98 9.64 -15.38
CA VAL A 512 36.38 8.43 -14.78
C VAL A 512 36.81 8.23 -13.31
N LYS A 513 38.13 8.28 -13.03
CA LYS A 513 38.64 8.08 -11.68
C LYS A 513 38.18 9.15 -10.70
N GLN A 514 38.06 10.39 -11.17
CA GLN A 514 37.62 11.49 -10.33
C GLN A 514 36.12 11.35 -10.00
N ALA A 515 35.28 11.04 -10.98
CA ALA A 515 33.86 10.84 -10.78
C ALA A 515 33.61 9.74 -9.74
N PHE A 516 34.25 8.57 -9.84
CA PHE A 516 34.11 7.51 -8.84
C PHE A 516 34.68 7.88 -7.46
N ALA A 517 35.77 8.66 -7.41
CA ALA A 517 36.29 9.15 -6.14
C ALA A 517 35.34 10.15 -5.44
N ASP A 518 34.61 10.96 -6.22
CA ASP A 518 33.62 11.90 -5.69
C ASP A 518 32.35 11.19 -5.27
N ALA A 519 31.94 10.11 -5.98
CA ALA A 519 30.84 9.24 -5.57
C ALA A 519 31.03 8.67 -4.15
N VAL A 520 32.25 8.20 -3.83
CA VAL A 520 32.59 7.65 -2.49
C VAL A 520 32.44 8.69 -1.39
N LYS A 521 32.71 9.98 -1.68
CA LYS A 521 32.65 11.09 -0.70
C LYS A 521 31.27 11.67 -0.54
N ALA A 522 30.38 11.45 -1.51
CA ALA A 522 29.03 11.99 -1.46
C ALA A 522 28.23 11.40 -0.28
N CYS A 523 27.33 12.20 0.29
CA CYS A 523 26.49 11.77 1.40
C CYS A 523 25.62 10.57 0.98
N PRO A 524 25.65 9.45 1.71
CA PRO A 524 24.87 8.26 1.37
C PRO A 524 23.39 8.38 1.74
N ASP A 525 23.00 9.42 2.49
CA ASP A 525 21.64 9.57 2.98
C ASP A 525 20.67 9.79 1.81
N TYR A 526 19.49 9.18 1.90
CA TYR A 526 18.43 9.26 0.89
C TYR A 526 18.83 8.83 -0.53
N CYS A 527 19.90 8.03 -0.66
CA CYS A 527 20.34 7.47 -1.94
C CYS A 527 19.80 6.05 -2.12
N PHE A 528 18.81 5.91 -3.01
CA PHE A 528 18.10 4.65 -3.26
C PHE A 528 18.15 4.30 -4.75
N PRO A 529 19.20 3.61 -5.24
CA PRO A 529 19.26 3.22 -6.64
C PRO A 529 18.11 2.26 -6.97
N ASN A 530 17.38 2.57 -8.05
CA ASN A 530 16.18 1.84 -8.46
C ASN A 530 16.14 1.45 -9.94
N ARG A 531 17.06 2.00 -10.76
CA ARG A 531 17.11 1.77 -12.20
C ARG A 531 18.00 0.58 -12.54
N LEU A 532 17.72 -0.07 -13.67
CA LEU A 532 18.57 -1.15 -14.17
C LEU A 532 19.96 -0.67 -14.58
N GLU A 533 20.06 0.55 -15.11
CA GLU A 533 21.34 1.21 -15.45
C GLU A 533 22.25 1.39 -14.22
N ALA A 534 21.66 1.53 -13.02
CA ALA A 534 22.44 1.60 -11.79
C ALA A 534 23.28 0.33 -11.56
N ILE A 535 22.80 -0.84 -11.98
CA ILE A 535 23.56 -2.09 -11.90
C ILE A 535 24.84 -1.96 -12.74
N LEU A 536 24.72 -1.47 -13.98
CA LEU A 536 25.85 -1.32 -14.89
C LEU A 536 26.86 -0.28 -14.37
N ALA A 537 26.35 0.85 -13.88
CA ALA A 537 27.18 1.92 -13.34
C ALA A 537 27.94 1.50 -12.08
N LEU A 538 27.26 0.82 -11.13
CA LEU A 538 27.88 0.37 -9.89
C LEU A 538 28.86 -0.80 -10.12
N GLN A 539 28.57 -1.73 -11.02
CA GLN A 539 29.52 -2.78 -11.41
C GLN A 539 30.76 -2.19 -12.06
N CYS A 540 30.59 -1.22 -12.96
CA CYS A 540 31.72 -0.49 -13.54
C CYS A 540 32.55 0.22 -12.47
N ALA A 541 31.90 0.86 -11.49
CA ALA A 541 32.61 1.50 -10.37
C ALA A 541 33.42 0.51 -9.56
N MET A 542 32.88 -0.65 -9.24
CA MET A 542 33.60 -1.72 -8.53
C MET A 542 34.82 -2.24 -9.30
N GLU A 543 34.73 -2.31 -10.65
CA GLU A 543 35.86 -2.70 -11.51
C GLU A 543 36.93 -1.61 -11.60
N GLN A 544 36.51 -0.35 -11.76
CA GLN A 544 37.43 0.77 -11.95
C GLN A 544 38.04 1.30 -10.64
N ASN A 545 37.33 1.11 -9.52
CA ASN A 545 37.77 1.47 -8.17
C ASN A 545 37.52 0.32 -7.17
N PRO A 546 38.36 -0.74 -7.17
CA PRO A 546 38.14 -1.91 -6.33
C PRO A 546 38.14 -1.65 -4.81
N ASN A 547 38.58 -0.47 -4.38
CA ASN A 547 38.55 -0.06 -2.97
C ASN A 547 37.31 0.73 -2.56
N ASP A 548 36.36 0.90 -3.48
CA ASP A 548 35.11 1.58 -3.21
C ASP A 548 34.19 0.68 -2.40
N ALA A 549 34.01 1.00 -1.13
CA ALA A 549 33.08 0.29 -0.27
C ALA A 549 31.61 0.69 -0.50
N ARG A 550 31.33 1.85 -1.11
CA ARG A 550 29.98 2.38 -1.30
C ARG A 550 29.27 1.79 -2.51
N ALA A 551 29.98 1.58 -3.61
CA ALA A 551 29.38 0.97 -4.81
C ALA A 551 28.74 -0.40 -4.52
N PRO A 552 29.41 -1.37 -3.86
CA PRO A 552 28.78 -2.63 -3.50
C PRO A 552 27.64 -2.47 -2.47
N TYR A 553 27.68 -1.46 -1.58
CA TYR A 553 26.57 -1.15 -0.69
C TYR A 553 25.31 -0.80 -1.46
N TYR A 554 25.39 0.16 -2.39
CA TYR A 554 24.23 0.57 -3.21
C TYR A 554 23.75 -0.57 -4.12
N LEU A 555 24.67 -1.34 -4.68
CA LEU A 555 24.31 -2.50 -5.51
C LEU A 555 23.58 -3.57 -4.70
N GLY A 556 24.03 -3.82 -3.47
CA GLY A 556 23.35 -4.71 -2.54
C GLY A 556 21.93 -4.26 -2.20
N ASN A 557 21.73 -2.95 -1.96
CA ASN A 557 20.40 -2.38 -1.73
C ASN A 557 19.48 -2.61 -2.93
N LEU A 558 19.99 -2.36 -4.15
CA LEU A 558 19.24 -2.57 -5.39
C LEU A 558 18.89 -4.04 -5.60
N TYR A 559 19.84 -4.95 -5.40
CA TYR A 559 19.58 -6.38 -5.52
C TYR A 559 18.58 -6.89 -4.47
N TYR A 560 18.63 -6.37 -3.25
CA TYR A 560 17.68 -6.75 -2.21
C TYR A 560 16.25 -6.30 -2.57
N ASP A 561 16.07 -5.07 -3.04
CA ASP A 561 14.79 -4.58 -3.59
C ASP A 561 14.30 -5.48 -4.75
N LYS A 562 15.21 -5.85 -5.64
CA LYS A 562 14.90 -6.77 -6.76
C LYS A 562 14.73 -8.24 -6.32
N ARG A 563 14.74 -8.53 -5.01
CA ARG A 563 14.62 -9.87 -4.42
C ARG A 563 15.72 -10.85 -4.88
N GLN A 564 16.92 -10.34 -5.20
CA GLN A 564 18.11 -11.10 -5.51
C GLN A 564 19.01 -11.19 -4.26
N TYR A 565 18.50 -11.86 -3.22
CA TYR A 565 19.06 -11.81 -1.87
C TYR A 565 20.51 -12.30 -1.77
N ASP A 566 20.87 -13.36 -2.51
CA ASP A 566 22.24 -13.88 -2.52
C ASP A 566 23.25 -12.87 -3.07
N LEU A 567 22.89 -12.21 -4.18
CA LEU A 567 23.72 -11.15 -4.77
C LEU A 567 23.78 -9.92 -3.87
N ALA A 568 22.69 -9.60 -3.19
CA ALA A 568 22.66 -8.49 -2.24
C ALA A 568 23.62 -8.75 -1.07
N MET A 569 23.58 -9.94 -0.49
CA MET A 569 24.46 -10.31 0.62
C MET A 569 25.94 -10.32 0.20
N GLU A 570 26.27 -10.89 -0.96
CA GLU A 570 27.64 -10.88 -1.50
C GLU A 570 28.15 -9.45 -1.69
N ALA A 571 27.31 -8.56 -2.21
CA ALA A 571 27.67 -7.15 -2.38
C ALA A 571 27.88 -6.45 -1.04
N TRP A 572 26.98 -6.64 -0.06
CA TRP A 572 27.14 -6.06 1.28
C TRP A 572 28.33 -6.64 2.06
N GLU A 573 28.62 -7.94 1.94
CA GLU A 573 29.81 -8.55 2.52
C GLU A 573 31.09 -7.96 1.90
N THR A 574 31.07 -7.66 0.62
CA THR A 574 32.16 -6.96 -0.06
C THR A 574 32.32 -5.54 0.49
N SER A 575 31.21 -4.80 0.63
CA SER A 575 31.20 -3.47 1.25
C SER A 575 31.76 -3.49 2.67
N ALA A 576 31.28 -4.38 3.52
CA ALA A 576 31.72 -4.53 4.91
C ALA A 576 33.21 -4.93 5.04
N ARG A 577 33.72 -5.70 4.08
CA ARG A 577 35.15 -6.06 4.04
C ARG A 577 36.07 -4.87 3.66
N LEU A 578 35.56 -3.97 2.80
CA LEU A 578 36.31 -2.80 2.36
C LEU A 578 36.23 -1.65 3.37
N ASP A 579 35.09 -1.48 4.02
CA ASP A 579 34.84 -0.50 5.09
C ASP A 579 33.92 -1.11 6.15
N ASP A 580 34.52 -1.53 7.27
CA ASP A 580 33.79 -2.17 8.37
C ASP A 580 33.19 -1.17 9.37
N SER A 581 33.37 0.13 9.12
CA SER A 581 32.90 1.22 9.99
C SER A 581 31.49 1.74 9.63
N PHE A 582 30.86 1.23 8.57
CA PHE A 582 29.56 1.72 8.10
C PHE A 582 28.39 0.91 8.69
N PRO A 583 27.61 1.48 9.65
CA PRO A 583 26.62 0.71 10.42
C PRO A 583 25.49 0.14 9.58
N THR A 584 25.05 0.86 8.54
CA THR A 584 23.91 0.44 7.71
C THR A 584 24.17 -0.86 6.94
N VAL A 585 25.42 -1.10 6.52
CA VAL A 585 25.77 -2.37 5.85
C VAL A 585 25.60 -3.55 6.80
N TRP A 586 26.07 -3.41 8.03
CA TRP A 586 25.93 -4.46 9.05
C TRP A 586 24.48 -4.70 9.42
N ARG A 587 23.68 -3.64 9.54
CA ARG A 587 22.22 -3.75 9.72
C ARG A 587 21.58 -4.53 8.57
N ASN A 588 21.90 -4.21 7.32
CA ASN A 588 21.35 -4.87 6.16
C ASN A 588 21.75 -6.35 6.09
N LEU A 589 23.00 -6.68 6.42
CA LEU A 589 23.48 -8.06 6.54
C LEU A 589 22.72 -8.83 7.63
N ALA A 590 22.44 -8.21 8.78
CA ALA A 590 21.65 -8.81 9.84
C ALA A 590 20.26 -9.19 9.37
N LEU A 591 19.56 -8.25 8.70
CA LEU A 591 18.21 -8.49 8.16
C LEU A 591 18.20 -9.64 7.16
N ALA A 592 19.13 -9.66 6.21
CA ALA A 592 19.20 -10.71 5.21
C ALA A 592 19.57 -12.07 5.80
N SER A 593 20.51 -12.10 6.75
CA SER A 593 20.92 -13.33 7.43
C SER A 593 19.79 -13.96 8.21
N PHE A 594 18.98 -13.18 8.93
CA PHE A 594 17.82 -13.68 9.64
C PHE A 594 16.69 -14.07 8.69
N ASN A 595 16.22 -13.10 7.89
CA ASN A 595 14.97 -13.25 7.12
C ASN A 595 15.12 -14.19 5.92
N LYS A 596 16.33 -14.32 5.32
CA LYS A 596 16.51 -15.05 4.06
C LYS A 596 17.40 -16.28 4.17
N LYS A 597 18.20 -16.35 5.22
CA LYS A 597 19.13 -17.48 5.44
C LYS A 597 18.86 -18.28 6.71
N ASN A 598 18.04 -17.77 7.62
CA ASN A 598 17.80 -18.35 8.94
C ASN A 598 19.13 -18.51 9.76
N GLU A 599 20.06 -17.58 9.58
CA GLU A 599 21.36 -17.56 10.25
C GLU A 599 21.30 -16.66 11.49
N GLU A 600 20.61 -17.11 12.56
CA GLU A 600 20.35 -16.31 13.76
C GLU A 600 21.64 -15.76 14.40
N ALA A 601 22.69 -16.57 14.53
CA ALA A 601 23.94 -16.16 15.17
C ALA A 601 24.64 -15.04 14.38
N LYS A 602 24.70 -15.17 13.05
CA LYS A 602 25.28 -14.14 12.18
C LYS A 602 24.44 -12.86 12.18
N ALA A 603 23.12 -12.99 12.22
CA ALA A 603 22.21 -11.83 12.30
C ALA A 603 22.45 -11.04 13.59
N ILE A 604 22.59 -11.72 14.75
CA ILE A 604 22.91 -11.09 16.02
C ILE A 604 24.25 -10.36 15.95
N GLU A 605 25.31 -11.06 15.52
CA GLU A 605 26.66 -10.49 15.39
C GLU A 605 26.64 -9.21 14.53
N CYS A 606 25.98 -9.26 13.37
CA CYS A 606 25.89 -8.12 12.46
C CYS A 606 25.09 -6.96 13.06
N MET A 607 23.95 -7.23 13.74
CA MET A 607 23.13 -6.17 14.33
C MET A 607 23.80 -5.55 15.57
N GLU A 608 24.46 -6.36 16.41
CA GLU A 608 25.28 -5.86 17.53
C GLU A 608 26.44 -5.00 17.01
N ARG A 609 27.07 -5.38 15.90
CA ARG A 609 28.12 -4.58 15.25
C ARG A 609 27.56 -3.26 14.75
N ALA A 610 26.38 -3.26 14.08
CA ALA A 610 25.73 -2.05 13.61
C ALA A 610 25.46 -1.08 14.76
N PHE A 611 24.89 -1.57 15.85
CA PHE A 611 24.62 -0.76 17.04
C PHE A 611 25.89 -0.28 17.76
N CYS A 612 26.94 -1.08 17.78
CA CYS A 612 28.23 -0.67 18.34
C CYS A 612 28.85 0.49 17.54
N LEU A 613 28.68 0.50 16.22
CA LEU A 613 29.19 1.55 15.34
C LEU A 613 28.37 2.84 15.45
N ASP A 614 27.07 2.75 15.70
CA ASP A 614 26.20 3.89 15.96
C ASP A 614 25.24 3.58 17.12
N SER A 615 25.72 3.79 18.32
CA SER A 615 24.94 3.60 19.56
C SER A 615 24.00 4.76 19.87
N THR A 616 23.84 5.73 18.96
CA THR A 616 22.93 6.87 19.10
C THR A 616 21.66 6.69 18.26
N ASP A 617 21.60 5.66 17.43
CA ASP A 617 20.46 5.38 16.58
C ASP A 617 19.40 4.54 17.34
N ALA A 618 18.31 5.21 17.73
CA ALA A 618 17.19 4.57 18.42
C ALA A 618 16.47 3.50 17.57
N ARG A 619 16.53 3.59 16.23
CA ARG A 619 15.96 2.59 15.32
C ARG A 619 16.77 1.30 15.35
N ILE A 620 18.09 1.40 15.29
CA ILE A 620 18.95 0.20 15.38
C ILE A 620 18.78 -0.46 16.76
N LEU A 621 18.66 0.31 17.84
CA LEU A 621 18.34 -0.23 19.16
C LEU A 621 17.05 -1.02 19.18
N MET A 622 15.98 -0.46 18.61
CA MET A 622 14.68 -1.14 18.48
C MET A 622 14.79 -2.42 17.67
N GLU A 623 15.42 -2.36 16.51
CA GLU A 623 15.59 -3.51 15.62
C GLU A 623 16.43 -4.63 16.29
N LEU A 624 17.47 -4.26 17.04
CA LEU A 624 18.29 -5.21 17.79
C LEU A 624 17.48 -5.87 18.92
N ASP A 625 16.70 -5.11 19.68
CA ASP A 625 15.85 -5.68 20.72
C ASP A 625 14.78 -6.61 20.12
N GLN A 626 14.16 -6.24 19.00
CA GLN A 626 13.22 -7.12 18.31
C GLN A 626 13.90 -8.40 17.78
N LEU A 627 15.16 -8.33 17.34
CA LEU A 627 15.94 -9.54 17.01
C LEU A 627 16.15 -10.40 18.25
N TYR A 628 16.55 -9.82 19.38
CA TYR A 628 16.68 -10.55 20.64
C TYR A 628 15.38 -11.23 21.07
N LYS A 629 14.23 -10.57 20.83
CA LYS A 629 12.91 -11.16 21.03
C LYS A 629 12.68 -12.39 20.15
N ARG A 630 13.04 -12.32 18.86
CA ARG A 630 12.91 -13.43 17.90
C ARG A 630 13.80 -14.63 18.26
N VAL A 631 15.03 -14.38 18.68
CA VAL A 631 15.95 -15.43 19.12
C VAL A 631 15.76 -15.86 20.59
N ARG A 632 14.67 -15.42 21.20
CA ARG A 632 14.20 -15.86 22.52
C ARG A 632 15.16 -15.54 23.68
N ARG A 633 15.83 -14.39 23.66
CA ARG A 633 16.53 -13.89 24.87
C ARG A 633 15.52 -13.63 25.97
N SER A 634 15.91 -13.88 27.22
CA SER A 634 15.02 -13.73 28.36
C SER A 634 14.55 -12.28 28.56
N HIS A 635 13.32 -12.10 29.04
CA HIS A 635 12.73 -10.78 29.30
C HIS A 635 13.61 -9.92 30.22
N LYS A 636 14.23 -10.52 31.24
CA LYS A 636 15.12 -9.81 32.15
C LYS A 636 16.38 -9.29 31.48
N GLU A 637 17.00 -10.10 30.60
CA GLU A 637 18.18 -9.69 29.84
C GLU A 637 17.85 -8.56 28.87
N ARG A 638 16.72 -8.68 28.15
CA ARG A 638 16.26 -7.65 27.23
C ARG A 638 15.92 -6.35 27.95
N LEU A 639 15.19 -6.40 29.07
CA LEU A 639 14.87 -5.23 29.88
C LEU A 639 16.15 -4.54 30.38
N ALA A 640 17.08 -5.32 30.94
CA ALA A 640 18.36 -4.79 31.43
C ALA A 640 19.21 -4.19 30.32
N PHE A 641 19.11 -4.71 29.09
CA PHE A 641 19.78 -4.15 27.93
C PHE A 641 19.16 -2.81 27.51
N LEU A 642 17.84 -2.73 27.34
CA LEU A 642 17.15 -1.49 26.96
C LEU A 642 17.37 -0.38 27.98
N GLN A 643 17.30 -0.69 29.26
CA GLN A 643 17.47 0.28 30.37
C GLN A 643 18.89 0.91 30.46
N GLN A 644 19.86 0.40 29.69
CA GLN A 644 21.15 1.08 29.52
C GLN A 644 21.06 2.32 28.62
N TYR A 645 19.99 2.46 27.84
CA TYR A 645 19.83 3.49 26.83
C TYR A 645 18.52 4.31 27.02
N PRO A 646 18.29 4.90 28.20
CA PRO A 646 17.00 5.55 28.52
C PRO A 646 16.67 6.75 27.62
N ASP A 647 17.69 7.43 27.09
CA ASP A 647 17.49 8.58 26.21
C ASP A 647 17.11 8.18 24.79
N LEU A 648 17.50 6.98 24.34
CA LEU A 648 17.05 6.43 23.08
C LEU A 648 15.62 5.88 23.18
N ILE A 649 15.28 5.24 24.29
CA ILE A 649 13.92 4.75 24.54
C ILE A 649 12.90 5.89 24.39
N LYS A 650 13.18 7.06 24.96
CA LYS A 650 12.29 8.23 24.93
C LYS A 650 12.08 8.82 23.53
N GLN A 651 12.91 8.48 22.56
CA GLN A 651 12.80 9.02 21.18
C GLN A 651 11.74 8.30 20.36
N ARG A 652 11.24 7.12 20.81
CA ARG A 652 10.37 6.28 20.00
C ARG A 652 9.28 5.60 20.85
N ASP A 653 8.03 5.78 20.46
CA ASP A 653 6.89 5.17 21.12
C ASP A 653 6.96 3.64 21.13
N ASP A 654 7.50 3.02 20.08
CA ASP A 654 7.65 1.56 19.99
C ASP A 654 8.70 1.01 21.00
N LEU A 655 9.77 1.76 21.27
CA LEU A 655 10.75 1.39 22.32
C LEU A 655 10.17 1.55 23.72
N ILE A 656 9.43 2.64 23.98
CA ILE A 656 8.75 2.85 25.26
C ILE A 656 7.74 1.72 25.49
N LEU A 657 6.97 1.37 24.48
CA LEU A 657 6.01 0.29 24.54
C LEU A 657 6.68 -1.08 24.79
N GLU A 658 7.85 -1.33 24.20
CA GLU A 658 8.58 -2.57 24.42
C GLU A 658 9.15 -2.63 25.84
N GLU A 659 9.66 -1.52 26.41
CA GLU A 659 10.06 -1.46 27.82
C GLU A 659 8.87 -1.78 28.74
N ILE A 660 7.71 -1.19 28.50
CA ILE A 660 6.48 -1.48 29.24
C ILE A 660 6.09 -2.94 29.11
N THR A 661 6.16 -3.49 27.91
CA THR A 661 5.88 -4.91 27.66
C THR A 661 6.79 -5.81 28.48
N LEU A 662 8.08 -5.50 28.53
CA LEU A 662 9.07 -6.26 29.30
C LEU A 662 8.87 -6.11 30.82
N LEU A 663 8.51 -4.91 31.27
CA LEU A 663 8.11 -4.69 32.69
C LEU A 663 6.90 -5.56 33.06
N ASN A 664 5.89 -5.60 32.20
CA ASN A 664 4.74 -6.49 32.41
C ASN A 664 5.16 -7.96 32.44
N GLN A 665 6.00 -8.41 31.51
CA GLN A 665 6.48 -9.79 31.39
C GLN A 665 7.41 -10.21 32.54
N THR A 666 8.07 -9.24 33.19
CA THR A 666 8.89 -9.51 34.41
C THR A 666 8.11 -9.36 35.69
N GLY A 667 6.81 -9.01 35.65
CA GLY A 667 5.93 -8.86 36.81
C GLY A 667 6.05 -7.54 37.53
N GLU A 668 6.73 -6.54 36.94
CA GLU A 668 6.92 -5.18 37.46
C GLU A 668 5.76 -4.25 37.06
N TYR A 669 4.52 -4.68 37.30
CA TYR A 669 3.29 -4.05 36.84
C TYR A 669 3.11 -2.61 37.31
N GLU A 670 3.54 -2.27 38.53
CA GLU A 670 3.49 -0.90 39.05
C GLU A 670 4.38 0.06 38.25
N LYS A 671 5.57 -0.41 37.89
CA LYS A 671 6.46 0.37 37.02
C LYS A 671 5.90 0.53 35.62
N ALA A 672 5.36 -0.57 35.04
CA ALA A 672 4.71 -0.55 33.74
C ALA A 672 3.56 0.48 33.72
N LYS A 673 2.68 0.46 34.74
CA LYS A 673 1.61 1.43 34.93
C LYS A 673 2.14 2.86 35.01
N THR A 674 3.19 3.09 35.78
CA THR A 674 3.78 4.43 35.96
C THR A 674 4.30 4.99 34.65
N VAL A 675 5.00 4.19 33.85
CA VAL A 675 5.54 4.63 32.54
C VAL A 675 4.40 4.90 31.56
N LEU A 676 3.38 4.03 31.50
CA LEU A 676 2.21 4.20 30.66
C LEU A 676 1.45 5.49 30.95
N ASP A 677 1.17 5.75 32.24
CA ASP A 677 0.37 6.90 32.68
C ASP A 677 1.11 8.24 32.49
N ALA A 678 2.44 8.19 32.37
CA ALA A 678 3.29 9.37 32.20
C ALA A 678 3.59 9.73 30.73
N HIS A 679 3.24 8.87 29.76
CA HIS A 679 3.59 9.07 28.37
C HIS A 679 2.34 9.27 27.47
N ASN A 680 2.47 10.16 26.48
CA ASN A 680 1.45 10.36 25.45
C ASN A 680 1.86 9.61 24.18
N PHE A 681 1.14 8.55 23.85
CA PHE A 681 1.36 7.77 22.66
C PHE A 681 0.65 8.36 21.45
N HIS A 682 1.22 8.13 20.27
CA HIS A 682 0.59 8.43 18.98
C HIS A 682 0.11 7.14 18.33
N PRO A 683 -1.06 7.13 17.68
CA PRO A 683 -1.50 5.96 16.94
C PRO A 683 -0.61 5.76 15.71
N TRP A 684 -0.39 4.49 15.32
CA TRP A 684 0.29 4.15 14.07
C TRP A 684 -0.31 2.90 13.45
N GLU A 685 -0.34 2.86 12.11
CA GLU A 685 -0.82 1.69 11.37
C GLU A 685 0.04 0.45 11.68
N GLY A 686 -0.62 -0.67 11.98
CA GLY A 686 0.00 -1.92 12.42
C GLY A 686 0.38 -1.95 13.90
N GLY A 687 0.09 -0.88 14.64
CA GLY A 687 0.25 -0.77 16.09
C GLY A 687 -1.06 -0.88 16.88
N GLU A 688 -2.18 -0.95 16.20
CA GLU A 688 -3.51 -0.92 16.81
C GLU A 688 -3.67 -1.96 17.90
N GLY A 689 -4.20 -1.52 19.02
CA GLY A 689 -4.47 -2.35 20.19
C GLY A 689 -3.25 -2.70 21.05
N LYS A 690 -2.02 -2.38 20.64
CA LYS A 690 -0.81 -2.74 21.39
C LYS A 690 -0.66 -1.95 22.67
N VAL A 691 -0.84 -0.64 22.62
CA VAL A 691 -0.74 0.23 23.81
C VAL A 691 -1.87 -0.07 24.79
N PRO A 692 -3.16 -0.08 24.38
CA PRO A 692 -4.24 -0.46 25.29
C PRO A 692 -4.09 -1.84 25.91
N ALA A 693 -3.55 -2.82 25.16
CA ALA A 693 -3.32 -4.16 25.71
C ALA A 693 -2.32 -4.17 26.88
N GLN A 694 -1.24 -3.39 26.80
CA GLN A 694 -0.28 -3.28 27.90
C GLN A 694 -0.85 -2.49 29.09
N TYR A 695 -1.65 -1.46 28.81
CA TYR A 695 -2.37 -0.68 29.81
C TYR A 695 -3.32 -1.54 30.63
N GLN A 696 -4.12 -2.35 29.95
CA GLN A 696 -5.07 -3.27 30.56
C GLN A 696 -4.37 -4.40 31.30
N LEU A 697 -3.32 -5.00 30.69
CA LEU A 697 -2.58 -6.10 31.31
C LEU A 697 -1.99 -5.71 32.67
N ALA A 698 -1.32 -4.56 32.74
CA ALA A 698 -0.73 -4.10 34.03
C ALA A 698 -1.81 -3.96 35.12
N ARG A 699 -2.94 -3.35 34.78
CA ARG A 699 -4.03 -3.11 35.73
C ARG A 699 -4.76 -4.39 36.14
N VAL A 700 -5.02 -5.30 35.21
CA VAL A 700 -5.64 -6.60 35.51
C VAL A 700 -4.75 -7.43 36.42
N GLU A 701 -3.43 -7.46 36.20
CA GLU A 701 -2.51 -8.20 37.03
C GLU A 701 -2.39 -7.59 38.44
N LEU A 702 -2.42 -6.27 38.56
CA LEU A 702 -2.49 -5.57 39.86
C LEU A 702 -3.82 -5.85 40.54
N ALA A 703 -4.94 -5.83 39.83
CA ALA A 703 -6.26 -6.16 40.37
C ALA A 703 -6.32 -7.61 40.92
N LYS A 704 -5.72 -8.57 40.20
CA LYS A 704 -5.60 -9.96 40.70
C LYS A 704 -4.81 -10.05 41.99
N LYS A 705 -3.70 -9.31 42.14
CA LYS A 705 -2.93 -9.21 43.36
C LYS A 705 -3.76 -8.63 44.49
N ALA A 706 -4.49 -7.55 44.24
CA ALA A 706 -5.40 -6.93 45.22
C ALA A 706 -6.55 -7.88 45.63
N LEU A 707 -7.13 -8.64 44.71
CA LEU A 707 -8.14 -9.66 45.04
C LEU A 707 -7.60 -10.75 45.99
N VAL A 708 -6.39 -11.25 45.71
CA VAL A 708 -5.72 -12.23 46.58
C VAL A 708 -5.43 -11.66 47.94
N ALA A 709 -5.08 -10.38 48.06
CA ALA A 709 -4.87 -9.67 49.32
C ALA A 709 -6.16 -9.30 50.05
N GLY A 710 -7.33 -9.47 49.42
CA GLY A 710 -8.63 -9.05 49.97
C GLY A 710 -8.92 -7.54 49.82
N GLU A 711 -8.10 -6.83 49.06
CA GLU A 711 -8.22 -5.39 48.77
C GLU A 711 -9.20 -5.13 47.62
N ASN A 712 -10.44 -5.61 47.78
CA ASN A 712 -11.45 -5.65 46.73
C ASN A 712 -11.78 -4.26 46.17
N LYS A 713 -11.72 -3.19 46.97
CA LYS A 713 -12.00 -1.82 46.47
C LYS A 713 -10.92 -1.34 45.48
N GLU A 714 -9.67 -1.66 45.78
CA GLU A 714 -8.55 -1.35 44.88
C GLU A 714 -8.66 -2.16 43.58
N ALA A 715 -8.99 -3.44 43.70
CA ALA A 715 -9.23 -4.27 42.50
C ALA A 715 -10.36 -3.69 41.61
N ILE A 716 -11.46 -3.21 42.20
CA ILE A 716 -12.56 -2.57 41.45
C ILE A 716 -12.04 -1.32 40.73
N SER A 717 -11.31 -0.44 41.42
CA SER A 717 -10.78 0.79 40.82
C SER A 717 -9.90 0.49 39.59
N LEU A 718 -8.97 -0.45 39.70
CA LEU A 718 -8.06 -0.85 38.62
C LEU A 718 -8.80 -1.48 37.43
N LEU A 719 -9.86 -2.27 37.72
CA LEU A 719 -10.64 -2.91 36.67
C LEU A 719 -11.59 -1.93 35.96
N GLU A 720 -12.12 -0.94 36.68
CA GLU A 720 -12.91 0.14 36.10
C GLU A 720 -12.04 1.02 35.19
N GLU A 721 -10.77 1.30 35.56
CA GLU A 721 -9.81 1.97 34.67
C GLU A 721 -9.61 1.21 33.35
N CYS A 722 -9.68 -0.13 33.32
CA CYS A 722 -9.54 -0.95 32.12
C CYS A 722 -10.69 -0.75 31.11
N LEU A 723 -11.86 -0.30 31.58
CA LEU A 723 -13.04 -0.05 30.75
C LEU A 723 -12.95 1.26 29.98
N GLU A 724 -12.04 2.14 30.35
CA GLU A 724 -11.85 3.45 29.75
C GLU A 724 -10.50 3.51 29.01
N TYR A 725 -10.46 4.28 27.90
CA TYR A 725 -9.24 4.52 27.15
C TYR A 725 -8.87 6.00 27.29
N PRO A 726 -8.00 6.36 28.24
CA PRO A 726 -7.51 7.75 28.37
C PRO A 726 -6.82 8.21 27.09
N HIS A 727 -6.95 9.50 26.76
CA HIS A 727 -6.43 10.07 25.50
C HIS A 727 -4.91 9.90 25.33
N HIS A 728 -4.15 9.84 26.42
CA HIS A 728 -2.70 9.65 26.37
C HIS A 728 -2.26 8.29 25.79
N LEU A 729 -3.17 7.31 25.68
CA LEU A 729 -2.88 6.03 25.02
C LEU A 729 -2.78 6.16 23.50
N GLY A 730 -3.18 7.30 22.94
CA GLY A 730 -3.20 7.53 21.48
C GLY A 730 -4.32 6.82 20.73
N GLU A 731 -5.01 5.88 21.37
CA GLU A 731 -6.09 5.10 20.77
C GLU A 731 -7.41 5.28 21.53
N GLY A 732 -8.52 5.16 20.83
CA GLY A 732 -9.86 5.07 21.40
C GLY A 732 -10.37 3.64 21.46
N LYS A 733 -11.41 3.43 22.21
CA LYS A 733 -12.04 2.12 22.38
C LYS A 733 -12.77 1.71 21.10
N LEU A 734 -12.43 0.55 20.56
CA LEU A 734 -13.12 -0.02 19.41
C LEU A 734 -14.54 -0.43 19.78
N TYR A 735 -15.51 -0.14 18.91
CA TYR A 735 -16.88 -0.59 19.11
C TYR A 735 -16.92 -2.13 19.18
N GLY A 736 -17.56 -2.65 20.24
CA GLY A 736 -17.59 -4.09 20.50
C GLY A 736 -16.29 -4.68 21.06
N ALA A 737 -15.42 -3.85 21.64
CA ALA A 737 -14.23 -4.32 22.38
C ALA A 737 -14.63 -5.36 23.44
N GLN A 738 -13.83 -6.42 23.54
CA GLN A 738 -14.11 -7.56 24.42
C GLN A 738 -13.54 -7.32 25.81
N GLU A 739 -14.40 -7.27 26.82
CA GLU A 739 -14.09 -6.92 28.20
C GLU A 739 -14.47 -8.04 29.19
N ASN A 740 -14.61 -9.27 28.71
CA ASN A 740 -15.11 -10.43 29.48
C ASN A 740 -14.29 -10.72 30.72
N ASP A 741 -12.98 -10.57 30.67
CA ASP A 741 -12.06 -10.74 31.81
C ASP A 741 -12.25 -9.65 32.84
N PHE A 742 -12.40 -8.39 32.45
CA PHE A 742 -12.58 -7.27 33.38
C PHE A 742 -13.87 -7.46 34.19
N TYR A 743 -14.98 -7.72 33.50
CA TYR A 743 -16.25 -7.98 34.16
C TYR A 743 -16.23 -9.25 35.01
N TYR A 744 -15.51 -10.30 34.58
CA TYR A 744 -15.34 -11.50 35.42
C TYR A 744 -14.65 -11.17 36.76
N PHE A 745 -13.55 -10.43 36.74
CA PHE A 745 -12.83 -10.05 37.97
C PHE A 745 -13.57 -9.00 38.78
N LEU A 746 -14.30 -8.06 38.16
CA LEU A 746 -15.21 -7.15 38.87
C LEU A 746 -16.26 -7.94 39.66
N GLY A 747 -16.87 -8.95 39.04
CA GLY A 747 -17.79 -9.86 39.75
C GLY A 747 -17.15 -10.55 40.94
N CYS A 748 -15.90 -11.03 40.79
CA CYS A 748 -15.16 -11.63 41.90
C CYS A 748 -14.87 -10.62 43.05
N ALA A 749 -14.55 -9.37 42.71
CA ALA A 749 -14.32 -8.31 43.69
C ALA A 749 -15.59 -7.95 44.45
N TYR A 750 -16.72 -7.80 43.76
CA TYR A 750 -18.03 -7.54 44.40
C TYR A 750 -18.50 -8.74 45.24
N GLU A 751 -18.28 -9.98 44.81
CA GLU A 751 -18.51 -11.19 45.61
C GLU A 751 -17.69 -11.17 46.91
N GLY A 752 -16.39 -10.82 46.82
CA GLY A 752 -15.50 -10.67 47.96
C GLY A 752 -15.92 -9.58 48.96
N MET A 753 -16.71 -8.61 48.51
CA MET A 753 -17.33 -7.58 49.37
C MET A 753 -18.72 -7.96 49.88
N GLY A 754 -19.25 -9.16 49.57
CA GLY A 754 -20.60 -9.58 49.91
C GLY A 754 -21.72 -8.88 49.07
N GLN A 755 -21.38 -8.21 47.97
CA GLN A 755 -22.32 -7.52 47.07
C GLN A 755 -22.76 -8.46 45.94
N HIS A 756 -23.55 -9.49 46.30
CA HIS A 756 -23.87 -10.60 45.37
C HIS A 756 -24.67 -10.16 44.16
N ASP A 757 -25.57 -9.17 44.28
CA ASP A 757 -26.37 -8.67 43.15
C ASP A 757 -25.43 -8.04 42.10
N LYS A 758 -24.52 -7.18 42.53
CA LYS A 758 -23.54 -6.57 41.63
C LYS A 758 -22.56 -7.59 41.01
N ALA A 759 -22.17 -8.60 41.82
CA ALA A 759 -21.34 -9.68 41.29
C ALA A 759 -22.03 -10.42 40.15
N THR A 760 -23.32 -10.73 40.35
CA THR A 760 -24.15 -11.38 39.33
C THR A 760 -24.30 -10.51 38.07
N GLU A 761 -24.58 -9.21 38.23
CA GLU A 761 -24.63 -8.24 37.09
C GLU A 761 -23.31 -8.23 36.31
N CYS A 762 -22.17 -8.18 36.99
CA CYS A 762 -20.86 -8.21 36.32
C CYS A 762 -20.63 -9.53 35.57
N TRP A 763 -21.00 -10.69 36.15
CA TRP A 763 -20.82 -11.97 35.46
C TRP A 763 -21.77 -12.11 34.25
N GLU A 764 -22.99 -11.55 34.32
CA GLU A 764 -23.88 -11.48 33.17
C GLU A 764 -23.33 -10.58 32.08
N GLN A 765 -22.61 -9.50 32.39
CA GLN A 765 -21.84 -8.72 31.40
C GLN A 765 -20.66 -9.51 30.84
N ALA A 766 -19.96 -10.27 31.66
CA ALA A 766 -18.80 -11.06 31.26
C ALA A 766 -19.10 -12.16 30.23
N ILE A 767 -20.35 -12.57 30.05
CA ILE A 767 -20.74 -13.60 29.08
C ILE A 767 -21.14 -13.02 27.71
N ILE A 768 -21.23 -11.69 27.59
CA ILE A 768 -21.69 -11.02 26.34
C ILE A 768 -20.53 -10.97 25.33
N GLY A 769 -20.85 -11.12 24.05
CA GLY A 769 -19.91 -10.97 22.94
C GLY A 769 -19.73 -12.24 22.12
N PRO A 770 -18.78 -12.24 21.17
CA PRO A 770 -18.51 -13.37 20.28
C PRO A 770 -18.16 -14.64 21.06
N THR A 771 -18.74 -15.77 20.66
CA THR A 771 -18.55 -17.07 21.31
C THR A 771 -17.83 -18.09 20.45
N GLU A 772 -17.60 -17.74 19.17
CA GLU A 772 -16.89 -18.61 18.23
C GLU A 772 -15.41 -18.22 18.19
N PRO A 773 -14.51 -19.18 18.35
CA PRO A 773 -13.09 -18.96 18.20
C PRO A 773 -12.74 -18.53 16.77
N ALA A 774 -11.71 -17.71 16.65
CA ALA A 774 -11.20 -17.22 15.38
C ALA A 774 -9.68 -17.42 15.27
N ALA A 775 -9.12 -17.24 14.09
CA ALA A 775 -7.68 -17.32 13.85
C ALA A 775 -6.87 -16.23 14.58
N ALA A 776 -7.52 -15.18 15.10
CA ALA A 776 -6.91 -14.03 15.78
C ALA A 776 -5.73 -13.41 14.98
N MET A 777 -5.94 -13.22 13.68
CA MET A 777 -4.95 -12.64 12.77
C MET A 777 -4.90 -11.12 12.87
N TYR A 778 -6.03 -10.50 13.22
CA TYR A 778 -6.20 -9.05 13.31
C TYR A 778 -6.43 -8.59 14.75
N TYR A 779 -6.11 -7.34 15.03
CA TYR A 779 -6.25 -6.74 16.36
C TYR A 779 -7.70 -6.79 16.92
N ASN A 780 -8.69 -6.80 16.05
CA ASN A 780 -10.12 -6.82 16.38
C ASN A 780 -10.74 -8.23 16.36
N ASP A 781 -9.94 -9.30 16.15
CA ASP A 781 -10.42 -10.67 16.20
C ASP A 781 -10.72 -11.13 17.62
N ALA A 782 -11.64 -12.09 17.74
CA ALA A 782 -11.99 -12.69 19.03
C ALA A 782 -10.78 -13.41 19.64
N LYS A 783 -10.35 -12.96 20.82
CA LYS A 783 -9.24 -13.58 21.54
C LYS A 783 -9.73 -14.79 22.36
N PRO A 784 -9.01 -15.91 22.40
CA PRO A 784 -9.45 -17.12 23.06
C PRO A 784 -9.65 -16.97 24.56
N ASP A 785 -8.87 -16.14 25.22
CA ASP A 785 -9.01 -15.83 26.65
C ASP A 785 -10.35 -15.17 26.98
N LYS A 786 -10.90 -14.35 26.08
CA LYS A 786 -12.21 -13.73 26.30
C LYS A 786 -13.33 -14.77 26.34
N ILE A 787 -13.29 -15.78 25.43
CA ILE A 787 -14.24 -16.90 25.45
C ILE A 787 -14.03 -17.77 26.69
N PHE A 788 -12.80 -17.95 27.14
CA PHE A 788 -12.50 -18.67 28.38
C PHE A 788 -13.11 -17.97 29.60
N TYR A 789 -12.99 -16.64 29.72
CA TYR A 789 -13.62 -15.86 30.79
C TYR A 789 -15.13 -15.87 30.74
N GLN A 790 -15.76 -15.93 29.51
CA GLN A 790 -17.20 -16.21 29.40
C GLN A 790 -17.55 -17.54 30.08
N GLY A 791 -16.76 -18.58 29.85
CA GLY A 791 -16.92 -19.89 30.50
C GLY A 791 -16.80 -19.82 32.01
N LEU A 792 -15.79 -19.11 32.55
CA LEU A 792 -15.62 -18.92 33.98
C LEU A 792 -16.78 -18.13 34.65
N ALA A 793 -17.30 -17.09 33.98
CA ALA A 793 -18.44 -16.33 34.44
C ALA A 793 -19.71 -17.19 34.46
N LEU A 794 -19.93 -18.03 33.45
CA LEU A 794 -21.03 -18.99 33.41
C LEU A 794 -20.97 -20.00 34.57
N LEU A 795 -19.76 -20.44 34.94
CA LEU A 795 -19.58 -21.29 36.14
C LEU A 795 -20.02 -20.56 37.42
N LYS A 796 -19.65 -19.28 37.57
CA LYS A 796 -20.08 -18.44 38.70
C LYS A 796 -21.59 -18.24 38.76
N LEU A 797 -22.23 -18.18 37.60
CA LEU A 797 -23.70 -18.08 37.47
C LEU A 797 -24.43 -19.44 37.63
N GLY A 798 -23.71 -20.55 37.84
CA GLY A 798 -24.27 -21.89 37.94
C GLY A 798 -24.71 -22.51 36.59
N ARG A 799 -24.34 -21.92 35.47
CA ARG A 799 -24.74 -22.34 34.10
C ARG A 799 -23.69 -23.31 33.51
N MET A 800 -23.52 -24.47 34.15
CA MET A 800 -22.46 -25.43 33.87
C MET A 800 -22.42 -25.93 32.42
N ASP A 801 -23.58 -26.26 31.82
CA ASP A 801 -23.63 -26.82 30.49
C ASP A 801 -23.18 -25.76 29.43
N GLU A 802 -23.55 -24.51 29.64
CA GLU A 802 -23.13 -23.42 28.74
C GLU A 802 -21.62 -23.12 28.90
N ALA A 803 -21.10 -23.16 30.13
CA ALA A 803 -19.69 -23.03 30.40
C ALA A 803 -18.87 -24.10 29.65
N ASN A 804 -19.26 -25.36 29.80
CA ASN A 804 -18.64 -26.49 29.10
C ASN A 804 -18.73 -26.31 27.57
N GLY A 805 -19.84 -25.77 27.07
CA GLY A 805 -19.99 -25.43 25.67
C GLY A 805 -18.91 -24.45 25.18
N ARG A 806 -18.59 -23.40 25.97
CA ARG A 806 -17.51 -22.45 25.65
C ARG A 806 -16.14 -23.15 25.61
N PHE A 807 -15.83 -23.96 26.62
CA PHE A 807 -14.57 -24.66 26.71
C PHE A 807 -14.38 -25.70 25.58
N HIS A 808 -15.45 -26.41 25.21
CA HIS A 808 -15.44 -27.35 24.08
C HIS A 808 -15.21 -26.65 22.74
N LYS A 809 -15.76 -25.44 22.53
CA LYS A 809 -15.47 -24.67 21.32
C LYS A 809 -13.99 -24.37 21.17
N LEU A 810 -13.33 -23.98 22.26
CA LEU A 810 -11.88 -23.69 22.27
C LEU A 810 -11.06 -24.96 21.93
N THR A 811 -11.36 -26.10 22.57
CA THR A 811 -10.61 -27.34 22.30
C THR A 811 -10.86 -27.84 20.87
N SER A 812 -12.11 -27.86 20.41
CA SER A 812 -12.48 -28.38 19.09
C SER A 812 -11.91 -27.54 17.95
N TYR A 813 -11.91 -26.21 18.11
CA TYR A 813 -11.29 -25.32 17.12
C TYR A 813 -9.78 -25.57 17.05
N GLY A 814 -9.10 -25.58 18.18
CA GLY A 814 -7.67 -25.82 18.23
C GLY A 814 -7.26 -27.17 17.64
N GLU A 815 -7.97 -28.25 17.99
CA GLU A 815 -7.72 -29.58 17.43
C GLU A 815 -7.92 -29.63 15.90
N LYS A 816 -8.96 -28.98 15.40
CA LYS A 816 -9.29 -28.94 13.97
C LYS A 816 -8.26 -28.18 13.13
N HIS A 817 -7.78 -27.04 13.65
CA HIS A 817 -6.98 -26.06 12.92
C HIS A 817 -5.48 -26.11 13.23
N LEU A 818 -5.04 -27.01 14.12
CA LEU A 818 -3.64 -27.11 14.58
C LEU A 818 -2.61 -27.25 13.45
N PHE A 819 -2.97 -27.95 12.39
CA PHE A 819 -2.07 -28.29 11.29
C PHE A 819 -2.37 -27.52 10.01
N ASP A 820 -3.22 -26.50 10.08
CA ASP A 820 -3.50 -25.65 8.93
C ASP A 820 -2.24 -24.89 8.54
N LYS A 821 -1.92 -24.92 7.26
CA LYS A 821 -0.91 -24.04 6.68
C LYS A 821 -1.52 -22.68 6.43
N ILE A 822 -1.00 -21.70 7.11
CA ILE A 822 -1.53 -20.35 7.00
C ILE A 822 -0.78 -19.59 5.91
N LYS A 823 -1.51 -19.17 4.90
CA LYS A 823 -1.08 -18.23 3.88
C LYS A 823 -2.11 -17.12 3.81
N MET A 824 -1.71 -15.89 4.07
CA MET A 824 -2.64 -14.76 3.99
C MET A 824 -2.91 -14.43 2.53
N ASP A 825 -4.18 -14.46 2.17
CA ASP A 825 -4.66 -13.82 0.95
C ASP A 825 -4.83 -12.34 1.25
N TYR A 826 -3.78 -11.57 0.98
CA TYR A 826 -3.69 -10.20 1.43
C TYR A 826 -3.20 -9.29 0.30
N PHE A 827 -4.00 -8.31 -0.03
CA PHE A 827 -3.62 -7.29 -1.01
C PHE A 827 -3.39 -5.91 -0.43
N ALA A 828 -3.42 -5.74 0.87
CA ALA A 828 -2.85 -4.53 1.43
C ALA A 828 -1.34 -4.61 1.27
N VAL A 829 -0.86 -3.79 0.41
CA VAL A 829 0.50 -3.80 -0.14
C VAL A 829 1.55 -3.53 0.92
N SER A 830 1.16 -2.93 2.05
CA SER A 830 2.08 -2.36 3.04
C SER A 830 2.44 -3.27 4.20
N LEU A 831 1.52 -4.08 4.72
CA LEU A 831 1.74 -4.74 6.01
C LEU A 831 2.83 -5.83 6.01
N PRO A 832 2.96 -6.72 5.01
CA PRO A 832 4.06 -7.71 5.00
C PRO A 832 5.45 -7.07 4.88
N ASP A 833 5.54 -5.94 4.16
CA ASP A 833 6.81 -5.25 3.93
C ASP A 833 7.22 -4.38 5.14
N LEU A 834 6.30 -4.10 6.06
CA LEU A 834 6.59 -3.37 7.31
C LEU A 834 7.21 -4.24 8.40
N LEU A 835 7.19 -5.56 8.28
CA LEU A 835 7.83 -6.45 9.23
C LEU A 835 9.34 -6.45 9.02
N ILE A 836 10.07 -5.92 10.00
CA ILE A 836 11.55 -5.91 9.97
C ILE A 836 12.09 -7.34 10.06
N TRP A 837 11.54 -8.15 10.97
CA TRP A 837 11.87 -9.56 11.13
C TRP A 837 10.68 -10.41 10.71
N GLU A 838 10.87 -11.25 9.70
CA GLU A 838 9.82 -12.13 9.16
C GLU A 838 9.27 -13.07 10.22
N ASP A 839 7.98 -13.39 10.09
CA ASP A 839 7.24 -14.28 11.00
C ASP A 839 6.68 -15.48 10.24
N ASP A 840 6.70 -16.65 10.87
CA ASP A 840 6.08 -17.85 10.32
C ASP A 840 4.63 -17.94 10.82
N LEU A 841 3.69 -17.62 9.94
CA LEU A 841 2.27 -17.63 10.26
C LEU A 841 1.74 -19.03 10.61
N THR A 842 2.37 -20.10 10.08
CA THR A 842 2.00 -21.48 10.41
C THR A 842 2.41 -21.82 11.84
N ILE A 843 3.62 -21.42 12.25
CA ILE A 843 4.07 -21.58 13.65
C ILE A 843 3.19 -20.73 14.58
N ARG A 844 2.85 -19.52 14.19
CA ARG A 844 1.94 -18.64 14.93
C ARG A 844 0.56 -19.29 15.13
N ASN A 845 0.02 -19.93 14.10
CA ASN A 845 -1.22 -20.69 14.19
C ASN A 845 -1.09 -21.88 15.17
N VAL A 846 0.01 -22.62 15.12
CA VAL A 846 0.25 -23.73 16.07
C VAL A 846 0.25 -23.23 17.54
N ILE A 847 0.93 -22.09 17.78
CA ILE A 847 0.98 -21.46 19.11
C ILE A 847 -0.44 -21.09 19.55
N HIS A 848 -1.19 -20.39 18.68
CA HIS A 848 -2.56 -19.96 18.95
C HIS A 848 -3.50 -21.14 19.25
N CYS A 849 -3.49 -22.18 18.42
CA CYS A 849 -4.33 -23.36 18.60
C CYS A 849 -3.98 -24.11 19.91
N LYS A 850 -2.69 -24.26 20.22
CA LYS A 850 -2.27 -24.92 21.47
C LYS A 850 -2.67 -24.11 22.71
N TYR A 851 -2.54 -22.78 22.67
CA TYR A 851 -2.98 -21.90 23.74
C TYR A 851 -4.50 -22.00 23.95
N MET A 852 -5.25 -21.96 22.87
CA MET A 852 -6.71 -22.09 22.88
C MET A 852 -7.16 -23.43 23.48
N MET A 853 -6.53 -24.53 23.06
CA MET A 853 -6.78 -25.85 23.64
C MET A 853 -6.43 -25.91 25.13
N ALA A 854 -5.33 -25.26 25.56
CA ALA A 854 -4.93 -25.23 26.95
C ALA A 854 -5.98 -24.57 27.83
N LEU A 855 -6.52 -23.42 27.42
CA LEU A 855 -7.63 -22.74 28.08
C LEU A 855 -8.88 -23.61 28.16
N GLY A 856 -9.27 -24.22 27.04
CA GLY A 856 -10.45 -25.10 26.99
C GLY A 856 -10.31 -26.34 27.88
N TYR A 857 -9.17 -27.04 27.84
CA TYR A 857 -8.92 -28.21 28.71
C TYR A 857 -8.89 -27.84 30.19
N TRP A 858 -8.37 -26.68 30.57
CA TRP A 858 -8.43 -26.22 31.95
C TRP A 858 -9.87 -26.05 32.41
N GLY A 859 -10.71 -25.37 31.61
CA GLY A 859 -12.12 -25.17 31.92
C GLY A 859 -12.90 -26.49 32.05
N LEU A 860 -12.50 -27.52 31.32
CA LEU A 860 -13.07 -28.88 31.39
C LEU A 860 -12.42 -29.77 32.47
N ASP A 861 -11.68 -29.18 33.42
CA ASP A 861 -10.96 -29.87 34.51
C ASP A 861 -9.90 -30.90 34.03
N GLN A 862 -9.42 -30.79 32.80
CA GLN A 862 -8.32 -31.62 32.27
C GLN A 862 -6.97 -30.92 32.43
N LYS A 863 -6.61 -30.62 33.67
CA LYS A 863 -5.49 -29.74 34.04
C LYS A 863 -4.12 -30.22 33.51
N GLU A 864 -3.85 -31.52 33.55
CA GLU A 864 -2.58 -32.11 33.06
C GLU A 864 -2.36 -31.84 31.55
N LYS A 865 -3.41 -31.97 30.76
CA LYS A 865 -3.36 -31.63 29.33
C LYS A 865 -3.12 -30.14 29.11
N SER A 866 -3.80 -29.29 29.84
CA SER A 866 -3.63 -27.85 29.80
C SER A 866 -2.19 -27.44 30.10
N VAL A 867 -1.62 -27.89 31.20
CA VAL A 867 -0.24 -27.56 31.62
C VAL A 867 0.79 -28.03 30.61
N ARG A 868 0.60 -29.22 30.01
CA ARG A 868 1.48 -29.71 28.96
C ARG A 868 1.45 -28.79 27.73
N LEU A 869 0.26 -28.40 27.28
CA LEU A 869 0.11 -27.50 26.12
C LEU A 869 0.70 -26.12 26.38
N LEU A 870 0.51 -25.56 27.56
CA LEU A 870 1.14 -24.30 27.99
C LEU A 870 2.66 -24.36 27.93
N SER A 871 3.24 -25.48 28.39
CA SER A 871 4.69 -25.70 28.33
C SER A 871 5.20 -25.84 26.88
N GLU A 872 4.37 -26.36 25.98
CA GLU A 872 4.67 -26.42 24.57
C GLU A 872 4.61 -25.04 23.90
N VAL A 873 3.60 -24.22 24.24
CA VAL A 873 3.48 -22.83 23.77
C VAL A 873 4.68 -22.00 24.24
N GLU A 874 5.05 -22.10 25.52
CA GLU A 874 6.19 -21.37 26.09
C GLU A 874 7.52 -21.73 25.41
N ARG A 875 7.69 -23.00 25.03
CA ARG A 875 8.89 -23.41 24.25
C ARG A 875 8.89 -22.84 22.83
N LEU A 876 7.74 -22.63 22.23
CA LEU A 876 7.61 -22.03 20.91
C LEU A 876 7.74 -20.50 20.94
N ASP A 877 7.14 -19.87 21.96
CA ASP A 877 7.16 -18.42 22.15
C ASP A 877 7.20 -18.05 23.63
N ILE A 878 8.37 -17.68 24.13
CA ILE A 878 8.54 -17.22 25.51
C ILE A 878 7.86 -15.86 25.77
N ASN A 879 7.55 -15.10 24.72
CA ASN A 879 6.94 -13.78 24.80
C ASN A 879 5.41 -13.82 24.85
N HIS A 880 4.81 -15.01 24.86
CA HIS A 880 3.35 -15.16 24.84
C HIS A 880 2.71 -14.72 26.17
N GLN A 881 2.22 -13.46 26.21
CA GLN A 881 1.68 -12.84 27.43
C GLN A 881 0.47 -13.56 28.02
N GLY A 882 -0.35 -14.20 27.18
CA GLY A 882 -1.50 -14.99 27.64
C GLY A 882 -1.13 -16.12 28.57
N ILE A 883 0.06 -16.73 28.43
CA ILE A 883 0.53 -17.79 29.35
C ILE A 883 0.76 -17.22 30.75
N GLN A 884 1.41 -16.06 30.83
CA GLN A 884 1.70 -15.42 32.09
C GLN A 884 0.41 -15.01 32.83
N ALA A 885 -0.51 -14.35 32.09
CA ALA A 885 -1.81 -13.95 32.59
C ALA A 885 -2.65 -15.15 33.08
N PHE A 886 -2.57 -16.27 32.36
CA PHE A 886 -3.26 -17.50 32.75
C PHE A 886 -2.61 -18.17 33.96
N ARG A 887 -1.29 -18.25 34.04
CA ARG A 887 -0.58 -18.80 35.18
C ARG A 887 -0.86 -18.04 36.47
N SER A 888 -0.94 -16.70 36.41
CA SER A 888 -1.30 -15.90 37.57
C SER A 888 -2.74 -16.12 38.05
N LEU A 889 -3.63 -16.62 37.18
CA LEU A 889 -5.00 -16.99 37.53
C LEU A 889 -5.10 -18.33 38.24
N ILE A 890 -4.25 -19.29 37.86
CA ILE A 890 -4.34 -20.67 38.34
C ILE A 890 -3.43 -20.99 39.54
N GLY A 891 -2.65 -19.99 40.00
CA GLY A 891 -1.85 -20.04 41.23
C GLY A 891 -0.49 -20.58 41.13
#